data_6b23f6028b22ee35825499555d1db383
#
_entry.id   6b23f6028b22ee35825499555d1db383
#
_cell.length_a   1.000
_cell.length_b   1.000
_cell.length_c   1.000
_cell.angle_alpha   90.00
_cell.angle_beta   90.00
_cell.angle_gamma   90.00
#
_symmetry.space_group_name_H-M   'P 1'
#
loop_
_entity.id
_entity.type
_entity.pdbx_description
1 polymer ?
#
loop_
_entity_poly.entity_id
_entity_poly.type
_entity_poly.pdbx_seq_one_letter_code
_entity_poly.pdbx_strand_id
1 'polypeptide(L)'
;MVDSQYYLPNDIGISALDCREAFRLLSPQEKMYAHYLSRASWYGGLVVLLQTSPESANIFVLLQRIFRKETPEELEKVAATVGLSSEEYKAFLVYAAGLYANMGNYKSFGDTKFVPNLPKGITTYFSGNCTLEEAELAQRFLDSKKLSAYNTRLFKRNDGGKVCYEVRLASAETSCGTFTFEDKEFIVKRGDYCPLMEKVCFYLQQAEAYAANENQQKMLEQYRHSFNFGSVESHKEGSRFWIKDKGPIVESYIGFIESYRDPFGSRGEFEGFVAVVNKAMSERFTKLVSSAEVLLSELPWPQEFEKDTFLKPDFTSLDVLTFAGSGIPAGINIPNYDDIRQSEGFKNVSLGNVLAVAYATQKEKLTFLKEEDKDLFIKWKGPSFEVQVGLHELLGHGSGKLFVQDHKGKLNFNKDKVINPETGELVSSWYQGSETWDSKFSTIASSYEECRAECVGLYLCLNKEVLRIFGLEGQDAEDVVYINWLSMVRAGLLGLEFYTPESKNWRQAHMQARFVILRVLLEAGEGLVGLKEVVGHDGKPDAQITLDRTKIHTVGKHAIQRFLCKLQVFKSTADVEGGRALYDGYSSVGDSGANNFLRLRETVLLRKEARKMFVQANTKVNGDHVELVEYESSAAGLIRSFTERFQEDADQLEADLLELSKKDTPCWC
;
A
#
# COMPACT_ATOMS: atom_id res chain seq x y z
N MET A 1 -18.10 -25.18 -10.95
CA MET A 1 -18.44 -24.15 -9.94
C MET A 1 -17.66 -22.91 -10.31
N VAL A 2 -18.32 -21.79 -10.47
CA VAL A 2 -17.63 -20.53 -10.71
C VAL A 2 -16.96 -20.13 -9.41
N ASP A 3 -15.70 -19.75 -9.49
CA ASP A 3 -14.85 -19.50 -8.31
C ASP A 3 -15.33 -18.23 -7.59
N SER A 4 -16.00 -18.40 -6.46
CA SER A 4 -16.67 -17.31 -5.71
C SER A 4 -15.71 -16.22 -5.23
N GLN A 5 -14.41 -16.46 -5.23
CA GLN A 5 -13.40 -15.45 -4.85
C GLN A 5 -13.34 -14.26 -5.81
N TYR A 6 -13.89 -14.37 -7.02
CA TYR A 6 -13.90 -13.32 -8.03
C TYR A 6 -15.21 -12.53 -8.10
N TYR A 7 -16.18 -12.83 -7.26
CA TYR A 7 -17.43 -12.08 -7.17
C TYR A 7 -17.35 -11.02 -6.09
N LEU A 8 -17.83 -9.83 -6.42
CA LEU A 8 -18.11 -8.82 -5.41
C LEU A 8 -19.50 -9.09 -4.80
N PRO A 9 -19.61 -9.23 -3.48
CA PRO A 9 -20.91 -9.39 -2.83
C PRO A 9 -21.71 -8.08 -2.89
N ASN A 10 -23.02 -8.18 -3.01
CA ASN A 10 -23.90 -7.00 -3.06
C ASN A 10 -23.85 -6.11 -1.81
N ASP A 11 -23.40 -6.66 -0.69
CA ASP A 11 -23.22 -5.96 0.58
C ASP A 11 -21.77 -5.54 0.88
N ILE A 12 -20.93 -5.47 -0.17
CA ILE A 12 -19.55 -5.00 -0.05
C ILE A 12 -19.48 -3.65 0.67
N GLY A 13 -18.53 -3.49 1.58
CA GLY A 13 -18.31 -2.23 2.27
C GLY A 13 -17.84 -1.14 1.31
N ILE A 14 -18.52 -0.01 1.31
CA ILE A 14 -18.14 1.19 0.56
C ILE A 14 -18.09 2.36 1.54
N SER A 15 -16.99 3.10 1.56
CA SER A 15 -16.78 4.19 2.52
C SER A 15 -16.18 5.41 1.84
N ALA A 16 -16.71 6.59 2.14
CA ALA A 16 -16.11 7.85 1.69
C ALA A 16 -14.86 8.17 2.50
N LEU A 17 -13.84 8.68 1.82
CA LEU A 17 -12.64 9.21 2.45
C LEU A 17 -12.89 10.66 2.83
N ASP A 18 -12.93 10.93 4.13
CA ASP A 18 -13.11 12.29 4.65
C ASP A 18 -11.77 13.04 4.66
N CYS A 19 -11.70 14.13 3.91
CA CYS A 19 -10.59 15.08 3.91
C CYS A 19 -11.08 16.53 4.13
N ARG A 20 -12.33 16.71 4.52
CA ARG A 20 -13.00 18.02 4.60
C ARG A 20 -12.26 19.01 5.47
N GLU A 21 -11.92 18.64 6.69
CA GLU A 21 -11.26 19.55 7.63
C GLU A 21 -9.85 19.90 7.17
N ALA A 22 -9.08 18.94 6.69
CA ALA A 22 -7.75 19.19 6.14
C ALA A 22 -7.82 20.13 4.92
N PHE A 23 -8.74 19.88 3.99
CA PHE A 23 -8.94 20.70 2.80
C PHE A 23 -9.46 22.11 3.14
N ARG A 24 -10.35 22.25 4.12
CA ARG A 24 -10.89 23.54 4.57
C ARG A 24 -9.79 24.48 5.07
N LEU A 25 -8.76 23.93 5.71
CA LEU A 25 -7.63 24.67 6.28
C LEU A 25 -6.58 25.11 5.24
N LEU A 26 -6.71 24.68 3.98
CA LEU A 26 -5.83 25.12 2.90
C LEU A 26 -6.10 26.58 2.52
N SER A 27 -5.03 27.30 2.21
CA SER A 27 -5.09 28.61 1.55
C SER A 27 -5.65 28.48 0.12
N PRO A 28 -6.12 29.57 -0.50
CA PRO A 28 -6.57 29.55 -1.89
C PRO A 28 -5.49 29.01 -2.85
N GLN A 29 -4.23 29.39 -2.66
CA GLN A 29 -3.10 28.90 -3.47
C GLN A 29 -2.93 27.37 -3.33
N GLU A 30 -2.93 26.86 -2.10
CA GLU A 30 -2.80 25.43 -1.82
C GLU A 30 -3.98 24.61 -2.38
N LYS A 31 -5.20 25.17 -2.34
CA LYS A 31 -6.39 24.55 -2.95
C LYS A 31 -6.27 24.45 -4.46
N MET A 32 -5.79 25.50 -5.14
CA MET A 32 -5.54 25.48 -6.59
C MET A 32 -4.43 24.47 -6.94
N TYR A 33 -3.35 24.43 -6.14
CA TYR A 33 -2.28 23.46 -6.30
C TYR A 33 -2.81 22.01 -6.19
N ALA A 34 -3.55 21.70 -5.12
CA ALA A 34 -4.17 20.40 -4.91
C ALA A 34 -5.17 20.03 -6.03
N HIS A 35 -5.96 21.00 -6.51
CA HIS A 35 -6.89 20.80 -7.62
C HIS A 35 -6.17 20.35 -8.89
N TYR A 36 -5.18 21.11 -9.34
CA TYR A 36 -4.50 20.79 -10.59
C TYR A 36 -3.68 19.49 -10.50
N LEU A 37 -3.06 19.21 -9.37
CA LEU A 37 -2.42 17.92 -9.13
C LEU A 37 -3.43 16.76 -9.17
N SER A 38 -4.62 16.95 -8.58
CA SER A 38 -5.69 15.95 -8.63
C SER A 38 -6.17 15.70 -10.06
N ARG A 39 -6.31 16.76 -10.86
CA ARG A 39 -6.67 16.62 -12.28
C ARG A 39 -5.59 15.84 -13.05
N ALA A 40 -4.30 16.19 -12.86
CA ALA A 40 -3.19 15.45 -13.47
C ALA A 40 -3.20 13.98 -13.07
N SER A 41 -3.38 13.70 -11.78
CA SER A 41 -3.45 12.33 -11.25
C SER A 41 -4.58 11.53 -11.88
N TRP A 42 -5.79 12.10 -12.00
CA TRP A 42 -6.95 11.39 -12.53
C TRP A 42 -6.87 11.10 -14.03
N TYR A 43 -6.36 12.04 -14.85
CA TYR A 43 -6.16 11.77 -16.27
C TYR A 43 -5.07 10.72 -16.49
N GLY A 44 -3.98 10.78 -15.74
CA GLY A 44 -2.96 9.76 -15.76
C GLY A 44 -3.45 8.40 -15.24
N GLY A 45 -4.31 8.40 -14.22
CA GLY A 45 -4.94 7.19 -13.68
C GLY A 45 -5.73 6.39 -14.72
N LEU A 46 -6.28 7.04 -15.76
CA LEU A 46 -6.96 6.34 -16.85
C LEU A 46 -6.04 5.42 -17.68
N VAL A 47 -4.73 5.62 -17.63
CA VAL A 47 -3.73 4.70 -18.19
C VAL A 47 -3.89 3.30 -17.61
N VAL A 48 -4.29 3.21 -16.33
CA VAL A 48 -4.48 1.92 -15.64
C VAL A 48 -5.54 1.06 -16.34
N LEU A 49 -6.59 1.66 -16.92
CA LEU A 49 -7.57 0.93 -17.75
C LEU A 49 -6.90 0.16 -18.88
N LEU A 50 -5.91 0.80 -19.53
CA LEU A 50 -5.16 0.25 -20.67
C LEU A 50 -4.02 -0.69 -20.22
N GLN A 51 -3.65 -0.69 -18.94
CA GLN A 51 -2.68 -1.61 -18.34
C GLN A 51 -3.35 -2.84 -17.71
N THR A 52 -4.66 -2.77 -17.45
CA THR A 52 -5.39 -3.80 -16.69
C THR A 52 -5.88 -4.93 -17.59
N SER A 53 -6.68 -4.62 -18.60
CA SER A 53 -7.19 -5.62 -19.56
C SER A 53 -7.64 -4.97 -20.87
N PRO A 54 -7.71 -5.74 -21.96
CA PRO A 54 -8.09 -5.19 -23.28
C PRO A 54 -9.46 -4.53 -23.34
N GLU A 55 -10.41 -5.00 -22.51
CA GLU A 55 -11.81 -4.51 -22.50
C GLU A 55 -12.04 -3.38 -21.51
N SER A 56 -11.12 -3.11 -20.57
CA SER A 56 -11.36 -2.19 -19.47
C SER A 56 -11.72 -0.77 -19.90
N ALA A 57 -11.01 -0.21 -20.87
CA ALA A 57 -11.29 1.13 -21.38
C ALA A 57 -12.67 1.19 -22.06
N ASN A 58 -13.05 0.17 -22.82
CA ASN A 58 -14.35 0.09 -23.51
C ASN A 58 -15.52 -0.01 -22.50
N ILE A 59 -15.35 -0.83 -21.44
CA ILE A 59 -16.37 -0.94 -20.39
C ILE A 59 -16.46 0.38 -19.62
N PHE A 60 -15.35 1.03 -19.31
CA PHE A 60 -15.34 2.35 -18.66
C PHE A 60 -16.15 3.36 -19.46
N VAL A 61 -15.89 3.48 -20.78
CA VAL A 61 -16.64 4.39 -21.67
C VAL A 61 -18.13 4.03 -21.70
N LEU A 62 -18.47 2.74 -21.79
CA LEU A 62 -19.87 2.30 -21.76
C LEU A 62 -20.57 2.74 -20.47
N LEU A 63 -19.95 2.52 -19.31
CA LEU A 63 -20.51 2.92 -18.01
C LEU A 63 -20.61 4.44 -17.89
N GLN A 64 -19.60 5.20 -18.35
CA GLN A 64 -19.67 6.67 -18.38
C GLN A 64 -20.89 7.16 -19.20
N ARG A 65 -21.14 6.59 -20.37
CA ARG A 65 -22.29 6.95 -21.21
C ARG A 65 -23.62 6.63 -20.54
N ILE A 66 -23.71 5.47 -19.89
CA ILE A 66 -24.93 5.06 -19.17
C ILE A 66 -25.23 6.07 -18.04
N PHE A 67 -24.26 6.30 -17.14
CA PHE A 67 -24.48 7.10 -15.94
C PHE A 67 -24.44 8.62 -16.16
N ARG A 68 -23.95 9.10 -17.31
CA ARG A 68 -24.16 10.50 -17.74
C ARG A 68 -25.55 10.75 -18.28
N LYS A 69 -26.17 9.71 -18.85
CA LYS A 69 -27.51 9.84 -19.42
C LYS A 69 -28.61 9.74 -18.35
N GLU A 70 -28.43 8.85 -17.40
CA GLU A 70 -29.38 8.57 -16.33
C GLU A 70 -28.62 8.35 -15.01
N THR A 71 -29.11 8.95 -13.94
CA THR A 71 -28.57 8.72 -12.60
C THR A 71 -28.79 7.25 -12.18
N PRO A 72 -28.03 6.73 -11.20
CA PRO A 72 -28.27 5.39 -10.67
C PRO A 72 -29.73 5.17 -10.23
N GLU A 73 -30.39 6.18 -9.64
CA GLU A 73 -31.76 6.09 -9.15
C GLU A 73 -32.81 6.09 -10.31
N GLU A 74 -32.53 6.80 -11.38
CA GLU A 74 -33.36 6.78 -12.61
C GLU A 74 -33.20 5.46 -13.34
N LEU A 75 -31.97 4.97 -13.44
CA LEU A 75 -31.63 3.69 -14.08
C LEU A 75 -32.26 2.51 -13.34
N GLU A 76 -32.39 2.56 -12.00
CA GLU A 76 -33.10 1.53 -11.22
C GLU A 76 -34.57 1.37 -11.68
N LYS A 77 -35.25 2.48 -11.96
CA LYS A 77 -36.61 2.45 -12.45
C LYS A 77 -36.69 1.82 -13.85
N VAL A 78 -35.73 2.15 -14.72
CA VAL A 78 -35.63 1.54 -16.05
C VAL A 78 -35.36 0.04 -15.94
N ALA A 79 -34.41 -0.37 -15.08
CA ALA A 79 -34.07 -1.77 -14.85
C ALA A 79 -35.30 -2.60 -14.42
N ALA A 80 -36.13 -2.06 -13.52
CA ALA A 80 -37.35 -2.70 -13.10
C ALA A 80 -38.37 -2.89 -14.27
N THR A 81 -38.42 -1.97 -15.22
CA THR A 81 -39.32 -2.08 -16.39
C THR A 81 -38.92 -3.19 -17.36
N VAL A 82 -37.63 -3.55 -17.40
CA VAL A 82 -37.12 -4.65 -18.23
C VAL A 82 -36.99 -5.99 -17.47
N GLY A 83 -37.51 -6.02 -16.23
CA GLY A 83 -37.64 -7.24 -15.44
C GLY A 83 -36.41 -7.62 -14.57
N LEU A 84 -35.43 -6.70 -14.37
CA LEU A 84 -34.38 -6.90 -13.42
C LEU A 84 -34.91 -6.74 -11.98
N SER A 85 -34.53 -7.66 -11.11
CA SER A 85 -34.79 -7.53 -9.69
C SER A 85 -33.89 -6.46 -9.05
N SER A 86 -34.29 -5.96 -7.88
CA SER A 86 -33.47 -5.00 -7.12
C SER A 86 -32.09 -5.55 -6.78
N GLU A 87 -31.96 -6.85 -6.48
CA GLU A 87 -30.69 -7.49 -6.20
C GLU A 87 -29.78 -7.61 -7.43
N GLU A 88 -30.34 -7.88 -8.61
CA GLU A 88 -29.58 -7.89 -9.87
C GLU A 88 -29.12 -6.48 -10.24
N TYR A 89 -29.99 -5.47 -10.05
CA TYR A 89 -29.59 -4.09 -10.26
C TYR A 89 -28.48 -3.65 -9.29
N LYS A 90 -28.60 -4.01 -8.02
CA LYS A 90 -27.56 -3.75 -7.02
C LYS A 90 -26.22 -4.41 -7.39
N ALA A 91 -26.26 -5.66 -7.89
CA ALA A 91 -25.07 -6.34 -8.38
C ALA A 91 -24.41 -5.60 -9.55
N PHE A 92 -25.20 -5.04 -10.47
CA PHE A 92 -24.69 -4.20 -11.56
C PHE A 92 -24.00 -2.92 -11.04
N LEU A 93 -24.63 -2.22 -10.08
CA LEU A 93 -24.00 -1.04 -9.46
C LEU A 93 -22.71 -1.37 -8.73
N VAL A 94 -22.67 -2.50 -8.00
CA VAL A 94 -21.48 -2.96 -7.30
C VAL A 94 -20.37 -3.31 -8.29
N TYR A 95 -20.70 -3.95 -9.42
CA TYR A 95 -19.73 -4.22 -10.47
C TYR A 95 -19.17 -2.92 -11.07
N ALA A 96 -20.04 -1.97 -11.41
CA ALA A 96 -19.61 -0.68 -11.96
C ALA A 96 -18.70 0.09 -10.98
N ALA A 97 -19.10 0.15 -9.71
CA ALA A 97 -18.28 0.74 -8.66
C ALA A 97 -16.93 0.03 -8.52
N GLY A 98 -16.92 -1.30 -8.57
CA GLY A 98 -15.70 -2.12 -8.52
C GLY A 98 -14.76 -1.85 -9.69
N LEU A 99 -15.29 -1.72 -10.91
CA LEU A 99 -14.50 -1.36 -12.08
C LEU A 99 -13.85 0.02 -11.93
N TYR A 100 -14.60 1.01 -11.45
CA TYR A 100 -14.06 2.35 -11.20
C TYR A 100 -13.01 2.33 -10.08
N ALA A 101 -13.30 1.69 -8.95
CA ALA A 101 -12.36 1.63 -7.82
C ALA A 101 -11.06 0.90 -8.15
N ASN A 102 -11.11 -0.09 -9.04
CA ASN A 102 -9.96 -0.87 -9.48
C ASN A 102 -9.32 -0.32 -10.77
N MET A 103 -9.88 0.73 -11.35
CA MET A 103 -9.47 1.28 -12.64
C MET A 103 -9.32 0.19 -13.70
N GLY A 104 -10.35 -0.68 -13.79
CA GLY A 104 -10.39 -1.70 -14.83
C GLY A 104 -11.09 -3.00 -14.45
N ASN A 105 -11.35 -3.82 -15.47
CA ASN A 105 -11.93 -5.14 -15.34
C ASN A 105 -10.84 -6.17 -15.06
N TYR A 106 -10.66 -6.55 -13.81
CA TYR A 106 -9.62 -7.45 -13.34
C TYR A 106 -10.20 -8.54 -12.44
N LYS A 107 -9.68 -9.77 -12.55
CA LYS A 107 -10.20 -10.94 -11.82
C LYS A 107 -10.25 -10.78 -10.30
N SER A 108 -9.33 -10.03 -9.72
CA SER A 108 -9.37 -9.73 -8.30
C SER A 108 -9.43 -8.22 -8.10
N PHE A 109 -10.55 -7.74 -7.59
CA PHE A 109 -10.69 -6.38 -7.11
C PHE A 109 -10.05 -6.29 -5.71
N GLY A 110 -8.98 -5.52 -5.55
CA GLY A 110 -8.34 -5.31 -4.26
C GLY A 110 -7.01 -6.06 -4.06
N ASP A 111 -6.76 -6.57 -2.85
CA ASP A 111 -5.45 -7.06 -2.41
C ASP A 111 -4.90 -8.28 -3.16
N THR A 112 -5.78 -9.16 -3.59
CA THR A 112 -5.37 -10.39 -4.25
C THR A 112 -5.25 -10.14 -5.75
N LYS A 113 -4.25 -9.39 -6.16
CA LYS A 113 -3.94 -9.19 -7.56
C LYS A 113 -3.39 -10.51 -8.12
N PHE A 114 -4.24 -11.24 -8.84
CA PHE A 114 -3.84 -12.47 -9.48
C PHE A 114 -3.10 -12.16 -10.78
N VAL A 115 -1.78 -12.25 -10.75
CA VAL A 115 -0.93 -12.06 -11.91
C VAL A 115 -0.21 -13.38 -12.23
N PRO A 116 -0.73 -14.19 -13.14
CA PRO A 116 0.00 -15.37 -13.60
C PRO A 116 1.25 -14.95 -14.38
N ASN A 117 2.30 -15.77 -14.29
CA ASN A 117 3.52 -15.56 -15.04
C ASN A 117 3.28 -15.59 -16.55
N LEU A 118 4.13 -14.92 -17.31
CA LEU A 118 4.16 -15.02 -18.79
C LEU A 118 4.27 -16.49 -19.25
N PRO A 119 3.59 -16.90 -20.31
CA PRO A 119 2.70 -16.11 -21.19
C PRO A 119 1.24 -16.05 -20.74
N LYS A 120 0.90 -16.53 -19.56
CA LYS A 120 -0.47 -16.62 -19.01
C LYS A 120 -0.94 -15.36 -18.31
N GLY A 121 -0.16 -14.26 -18.37
CA GLY A 121 -0.54 -12.96 -17.83
C GLY A 121 -1.84 -12.44 -18.43
N ILE A 122 -2.66 -11.78 -17.62
CA ILE A 122 -3.95 -11.22 -18.04
C ILE A 122 -3.90 -9.69 -18.18
N THR A 123 -2.84 -9.06 -17.71
CA THR A 123 -2.60 -7.63 -17.85
C THR A 123 -1.96 -7.30 -19.19
N THR A 124 -2.07 -6.07 -19.61
CA THR A 124 -1.76 -5.60 -20.96
C THR A 124 -0.39 -4.92 -21.09
N TYR A 125 0.57 -5.31 -20.25
CA TYR A 125 1.97 -4.88 -20.39
C TYR A 125 2.71 -5.61 -21.53
N PHE A 126 2.22 -6.79 -21.90
CA PHE A 126 2.78 -7.64 -22.96
C PHE A 126 1.68 -8.11 -23.89
N SER A 127 2.01 -8.29 -25.16
CA SER A 127 1.13 -9.02 -26.08
C SER A 127 0.99 -10.50 -25.63
N GLY A 128 -0.18 -11.09 -25.87
CA GLY A 128 -0.50 -12.45 -25.42
C GLY A 128 0.39 -13.58 -25.98
N ASN A 129 1.19 -13.28 -27.00
CA ASN A 129 2.14 -14.20 -27.64
C ASN A 129 3.60 -13.99 -27.18
N CYS A 130 3.86 -13.14 -26.20
CA CYS A 130 5.18 -12.88 -25.65
C CYS A 130 5.56 -13.95 -24.62
N THR A 131 6.79 -14.50 -24.73
CA THR A 131 7.33 -15.46 -23.75
C THR A 131 8.20 -14.78 -22.69
N LEU A 132 8.57 -15.53 -21.64
CA LEU A 132 9.46 -15.04 -20.60
C LEU A 132 10.85 -14.69 -21.17
N GLU A 133 11.40 -15.57 -22.02
CA GLU A 133 12.71 -15.37 -22.66
C GLU A 133 12.71 -14.10 -23.55
N GLU A 134 11.58 -13.79 -24.18
CA GLU A 134 11.42 -12.60 -25.00
C GLU A 134 11.29 -11.34 -24.14
N ALA A 135 10.67 -11.43 -22.95
CA ALA A 135 10.66 -10.35 -21.98
C ALA A 135 12.07 -10.06 -21.42
N GLU A 136 12.86 -11.12 -21.14
CA GLU A 136 14.26 -11.01 -20.74
C GLU A 136 15.14 -10.41 -21.84
N LEU A 137 14.94 -10.83 -23.08
CA LEU A 137 15.63 -10.24 -24.25
C LEU A 137 15.30 -8.74 -24.36
N ALA A 138 14.04 -8.36 -24.20
CA ALA A 138 13.63 -6.97 -24.25
C ALA A 138 14.23 -6.16 -23.09
N GLN A 139 14.38 -6.75 -21.90
CA GLN A 139 15.05 -6.09 -20.79
C GLN A 139 16.52 -5.80 -21.10
N ARG A 140 17.27 -6.80 -21.62
CA ARG A 140 18.67 -6.59 -22.06
C ARG A 140 18.79 -5.52 -23.16
N PHE A 141 17.82 -5.49 -24.09
CA PHE A 141 17.76 -4.42 -25.09
C PHE A 141 17.58 -3.05 -24.45
N LEU A 142 16.61 -2.89 -23.54
CA LEU A 142 16.36 -1.63 -22.82
C LEU A 142 17.61 -1.17 -22.06
N ASP A 143 18.26 -2.08 -21.34
CA ASP A 143 19.51 -1.81 -20.61
C ASP A 143 20.62 -1.32 -21.55
N SER A 144 20.77 -1.94 -22.73
CA SER A 144 21.75 -1.54 -23.75
C SER A 144 21.51 -0.13 -24.29
N LYS A 145 20.25 0.33 -24.24
CA LYS A 145 19.82 1.68 -24.69
C LYS A 145 19.70 2.68 -23.54
N LYS A 146 19.98 2.25 -22.30
CA LYS A 146 19.76 3.05 -21.08
C LYS A 146 18.32 3.55 -20.98
N LEU A 147 17.36 2.71 -21.37
CA LEU A 147 15.93 2.95 -21.24
C LEU A 147 15.40 2.15 -20.07
N SER A 148 14.60 2.79 -19.23
CA SER A 148 13.92 2.10 -18.13
C SER A 148 12.69 1.35 -18.63
N ALA A 149 12.38 0.23 -18.02
CA ALA A 149 11.16 -0.53 -18.30
C ALA A 149 9.91 0.07 -17.65
N TYR A 150 10.03 0.91 -16.62
CA TYR A 150 8.94 1.39 -15.79
C TYR A 150 7.72 1.92 -16.55
N ASN A 151 7.94 2.72 -17.57
CA ASN A 151 6.89 3.37 -18.37
C ASN A 151 6.74 2.73 -19.76
N THR A 152 7.02 1.42 -19.90
CA THR A 152 6.97 0.73 -21.19
C THR A 152 5.93 -0.38 -21.23
N ARG A 153 5.54 -0.75 -22.48
CA ARG A 153 4.86 -2.00 -22.80
C ARG A 153 5.61 -2.71 -23.92
N LEU A 154 5.49 -4.04 -24.04
CA LEU A 154 6.17 -4.86 -25.03
C LEU A 154 5.18 -5.64 -25.89
N PHE A 155 5.22 -5.46 -27.20
CA PHE A 155 4.38 -6.17 -28.15
C PHE A 155 5.22 -6.92 -29.18
N LYS A 156 5.03 -8.24 -29.24
CA LYS A 156 5.62 -9.08 -30.27
C LYS A 156 4.73 -9.04 -31.52
N ARG A 157 5.29 -8.65 -32.62
CA ARG A 157 4.63 -8.59 -33.93
C ARG A 157 5.24 -9.58 -34.90
N ASN A 158 4.40 -10.07 -35.82
CA ASN A 158 4.84 -10.89 -36.93
C ASN A 158 4.44 -10.19 -38.23
N ASP A 159 5.39 -9.52 -38.85
CA ASP A 159 5.22 -8.80 -40.13
C ASP A 159 5.80 -9.63 -41.27
N GLY A 160 4.92 -10.25 -42.08
CA GLY A 160 5.34 -11.00 -43.26
C GLY A 160 6.28 -12.18 -42.98
N GLY A 161 6.18 -12.80 -41.77
CA GLY A 161 7.04 -13.91 -41.35
C GLY A 161 8.29 -13.48 -40.56
N LYS A 162 8.54 -12.18 -40.41
CA LYS A 162 9.61 -11.64 -39.59
C LYS A 162 9.07 -11.19 -38.24
N VAL A 163 9.66 -11.75 -37.17
CA VAL A 163 9.30 -11.35 -35.79
C VAL A 163 10.02 -10.05 -35.44
N CYS A 164 9.28 -9.05 -34.96
CA CYS A 164 9.83 -7.84 -34.39
C CYS A 164 9.19 -7.54 -33.01
N TYR A 165 9.91 -6.80 -32.16
CA TYR A 165 9.50 -6.43 -30.83
C TYR A 165 9.24 -4.93 -30.75
N GLU A 166 8.01 -4.54 -30.56
CA GLU A 166 7.61 -3.14 -30.40
C GLU A 166 7.60 -2.79 -28.92
N VAL A 167 8.54 -1.93 -28.52
CA VAL A 167 8.59 -1.33 -27.19
C VAL A 167 7.92 0.02 -27.28
N ARG A 168 6.81 0.19 -26.55
CA ARG A 168 6.09 1.46 -26.45
C ARG A 168 6.44 2.16 -25.16
N LEU A 169 6.79 3.44 -25.25
CA LEU A 169 7.06 4.30 -24.09
C LEU A 169 5.91 5.30 -23.94
N ALA A 170 5.40 5.39 -22.69
CA ALA A 170 4.40 6.38 -22.32
C ALA A 170 4.96 7.80 -22.47
N SER A 171 4.36 8.62 -23.32
CA SER A 171 4.74 10.03 -23.52
C SER A 171 3.70 10.79 -24.31
N ALA A 172 3.66 12.13 -24.15
CA ALA A 172 2.87 13.03 -25.00
C ALA A 172 3.50 13.17 -26.38
N GLU A 173 4.81 13.32 -26.45
CA GLU A 173 5.55 13.36 -27.72
C GLU A 173 5.60 12.01 -28.41
N THR A 174 5.46 12.00 -29.73
CA THR A 174 5.48 10.81 -30.56
C THR A 174 6.77 10.70 -31.36
N SER A 175 7.38 9.53 -31.38
CA SER A 175 8.50 9.22 -32.22
C SER A 175 8.63 7.72 -32.46
N CYS A 176 9.39 7.33 -33.49
CA CYS A 176 9.63 5.93 -33.80
C CYS A 176 11.07 5.73 -34.22
N GLY A 177 11.72 4.69 -33.68
CA GLY A 177 13.08 4.29 -34.07
C GLY A 177 13.20 2.78 -34.17
N THR A 178 13.94 2.29 -35.16
CA THR A 178 14.19 0.86 -35.35
C THR A 178 15.64 0.53 -35.02
N PHE A 179 15.83 -0.58 -34.32
CA PHE A 179 17.15 -1.03 -33.85
C PHE A 179 17.30 -2.53 -34.06
N THR A 180 18.51 -2.99 -34.27
CA THR A 180 18.86 -4.40 -34.24
C THR A 180 19.64 -4.71 -32.97
N PHE A 181 19.23 -5.77 -32.25
CA PHE A 181 19.87 -6.24 -31.03
C PHE A 181 19.76 -7.76 -30.95
N GLU A 182 20.88 -8.48 -30.74
CA GLU A 182 20.95 -9.94 -30.72
C GLU A 182 20.21 -10.58 -31.91
N ASP A 183 20.47 -10.07 -33.13
CA ASP A 183 19.84 -10.48 -34.39
C ASP A 183 18.31 -10.37 -34.47
N LYS A 184 17.72 -9.63 -33.56
CA LYS A 184 16.29 -9.31 -33.50
C LYS A 184 16.04 -7.84 -33.80
N GLU A 185 14.87 -7.57 -34.38
CA GLU A 185 14.44 -6.21 -34.67
C GLU A 185 13.60 -5.68 -33.49
N PHE A 186 13.98 -4.51 -33.00
CA PHE A 186 13.26 -3.75 -31.97
C PHE A 186 12.79 -2.42 -32.55
N ILE A 187 11.51 -2.12 -32.34
CA ILE A 187 10.91 -0.84 -32.73
C ILE A 187 10.56 -0.12 -31.42
N VAL A 188 11.21 1.00 -31.16
CA VAL A 188 10.91 1.85 -30.00
C VAL A 188 9.96 2.96 -30.43
N LYS A 189 8.77 2.97 -29.86
CA LYS A 189 7.73 3.98 -30.14
C LYS A 189 7.43 4.81 -28.88
N ARG A 190 7.60 6.12 -29.00
CA ARG A 190 7.04 7.08 -28.02
C ARG A 190 5.62 7.44 -28.43
N GLY A 191 4.86 7.95 -27.48
CA GLY A 191 3.46 8.31 -27.69
C GLY A 191 2.47 7.22 -27.26
N ASP A 192 2.93 6.25 -26.46
CA ASP A 192 1.98 5.38 -25.77
C ASP A 192 1.17 6.23 -24.79
N TYR A 193 -0.16 6.08 -24.80
CA TYR A 193 -1.10 6.90 -24.01
C TYR A 193 -1.06 8.43 -24.30
N CYS A 194 -0.56 8.86 -25.49
CA CYS A 194 -0.30 10.25 -25.82
C CYS A 194 -1.40 11.24 -25.36
N PRO A 195 -2.71 11.07 -25.69
CA PRO A 195 -3.73 12.04 -25.28
C PRO A 195 -3.86 12.20 -23.77
N LEU A 196 -3.66 11.12 -23.01
CA LEU A 196 -3.71 11.15 -21.55
C LEU A 196 -2.46 11.85 -20.98
N MET A 197 -1.28 11.57 -21.54
CA MET A 197 -0.03 12.21 -21.13
C MET A 197 -0.02 13.71 -21.44
N GLU A 198 -0.64 14.15 -22.53
CA GLU A 198 -0.85 15.58 -22.82
C GLU A 198 -1.68 16.27 -21.73
N LYS A 199 -2.76 15.64 -21.29
CA LYS A 199 -3.59 16.15 -20.18
C LYS A 199 -2.81 16.20 -18.86
N VAL A 200 -2.03 15.17 -18.56
CA VAL A 200 -1.15 15.16 -17.38
C VAL A 200 -0.17 16.33 -17.43
N CYS A 201 0.53 16.52 -18.53
CA CYS A 201 1.46 17.63 -18.74
C CYS A 201 0.78 18.99 -18.59
N PHE A 202 -0.42 19.16 -19.17
CA PHE A 202 -1.20 20.37 -19.08
C PHE A 202 -1.53 20.73 -17.62
N TYR A 203 -2.08 19.78 -16.85
CA TYR A 203 -2.46 20.06 -15.47
C TYR A 203 -1.27 20.21 -14.53
N LEU A 204 -0.16 19.52 -14.75
CA LEU A 204 1.09 19.76 -14.03
C LEU A 204 1.63 21.18 -14.27
N GLN A 205 1.52 21.67 -15.51
CA GLN A 205 1.89 23.05 -15.83
C GLN A 205 1.01 24.07 -15.12
N GLN A 206 -0.30 23.81 -15.01
CA GLN A 206 -1.18 24.66 -14.21
C GLN A 206 -0.81 24.64 -12.73
N ALA A 207 -0.44 23.49 -12.19
CA ALA A 207 -0.02 23.33 -10.79
C ALA A 207 1.27 24.12 -10.47
N GLU A 208 2.22 24.20 -11.41
CA GLU A 208 3.48 24.95 -11.24
C GLU A 208 3.25 26.40 -10.78
N ALA A 209 2.19 27.05 -11.28
CA ALA A 209 1.85 28.43 -10.92
C ALA A 209 1.46 28.62 -9.44
N TYR A 210 1.09 27.54 -8.77
CA TYR A 210 0.63 27.50 -7.38
C TYR A 210 1.58 26.78 -6.43
N ALA A 211 2.75 26.34 -6.91
CA ALA A 211 3.74 25.67 -6.10
C ALA A 211 4.21 26.57 -4.94
N ALA A 212 4.38 25.98 -3.77
CA ALA A 212 4.73 26.71 -2.55
C ALA A 212 6.21 27.11 -2.49
N ASN A 213 7.08 26.39 -3.19
CA ASN A 213 8.52 26.60 -3.14
C ASN A 213 9.23 26.08 -4.41
N GLU A 214 10.53 26.37 -4.52
CA GLU A 214 11.36 26.02 -5.66
C GLU A 214 11.50 24.49 -5.86
N ASN A 215 11.51 23.70 -4.78
CA ASN A 215 11.57 22.23 -4.91
C ASN A 215 10.31 21.69 -5.59
N GLN A 216 9.12 22.18 -5.22
CA GLN A 216 7.87 21.80 -5.86
C GLN A 216 7.85 22.23 -7.34
N GLN A 217 8.29 23.45 -7.66
CA GLN A 217 8.36 23.91 -9.04
C GLN A 217 9.27 23.01 -9.89
N LYS A 218 10.49 22.74 -9.42
CA LYS A 218 11.45 21.88 -10.12
C LYS A 218 10.97 20.43 -10.22
N MET A 219 10.33 19.90 -9.18
CA MET A 219 9.70 18.57 -9.22
C MET A 219 8.67 18.49 -10.36
N LEU A 220 7.75 19.45 -10.44
CA LEU A 220 6.70 19.45 -11.47
C LEU A 220 7.27 19.66 -12.87
N GLU A 221 8.27 20.52 -13.04
CA GLU A 221 8.99 20.70 -14.30
C GLU A 221 9.59 19.36 -14.77
N GLN A 222 10.26 18.63 -13.89
CA GLN A 222 10.89 17.35 -14.22
C GLN A 222 9.83 16.26 -14.48
N TYR A 223 8.73 16.20 -13.74
CA TYR A 223 7.64 15.29 -14.02
C TYR A 223 6.99 15.59 -15.37
N ARG A 224 6.74 16.87 -15.67
CA ARG A 224 6.21 17.28 -16.98
C ARG A 224 7.16 16.90 -18.11
N HIS A 225 8.48 17.10 -17.94
CA HIS A 225 9.47 16.64 -18.91
C HIS A 225 9.44 15.12 -19.08
N SER A 226 9.32 14.38 -17.98
CA SER A 226 9.20 12.92 -18.00
C SER A 226 7.99 12.46 -18.81
N PHE A 227 6.80 13.00 -18.53
CA PHE A 227 5.58 12.61 -19.23
C PHE A 227 5.53 13.13 -20.67
N ASN A 228 6.17 14.24 -20.97
CA ASN A 228 6.23 14.74 -22.34
C ASN A 228 7.12 13.86 -23.24
N PHE A 229 8.29 13.47 -22.75
CA PHE A 229 9.31 12.76 -23.57
C PHE A 229 9.48 11.28 -23.24
N GLY A 230 8.81 10.76 -22.22
CA GLY A 230 8.96 9.38 -21.75
C GLY A 230 10.30 9.12 -21.04
N SER A 231 10.87 10.13 -20.38
CA SER A 231 12.16 10.05 -19.68
C SER A 231 11.97 9.66 -18.21
N VAL A 232 12.32 8.43 -17.84
CA VAL A 232 12.33 8.01 -16.41
C VAL A 232 13.43 8.72 -15.64
N GLU A 233 14.56 9.06 -16.27
CA GLU A 233 15.61 9.84 -15.60
C GLU A 233 15.13 11.23 -15.15
N SER A 234 14.27 11.88 -15.93
CA SER A 234 13.62 13.11 -15.50
C SER A 234 12.66 12.91 -14.34
N HIS A 235 11.94 11.78 -14.30
CA HIS A 235 11.11 11.43 -13.14
C HIS A 235 11.94 11.19 -11.89
N LYS A 236 13.08 10.53 -12.01
CA LYS A 236 14.05 10.38 -10.92
C LYS A 236 14.55 11.73 -10.41
N GLU A 237 14.89 12.65 -11.32
CA GLU A 237 15.31 14.00 -10.91
C GLU A 237 14.20 14.75 -10.19
N GLY A 238 12.95 14.67 -10.68
CA GLY A 238 11.78 15.19 -9.97
C GLY A 238 11.62 14.56 -8.57
N SER A 239 11.86 13.26 -8.44
CA SER A 239 11.83 12.55 -7.15
C SER A 239 12.89 13.05 -6.17
N ARG A 240 14.06 13.48 -6.65
CA ARG A 240 15.10 14.10 -5.81
C ARG A 240 14.67 15.44 -5.25
N PHE A 241 13.97 16.26 -6.02
CA PHE A 241 13.37 17.50 -5.52
C PHE A 241 12.23 17.22 -4.55
N TRP A 242 11.40 16.21 -4.83
CA TRP A 242 10.34 15.77 -3.93
C TRP A 242 10.86 15.34 -2.55
N ILE A 243 11.96 14.58 -2.48
CA ILE A 243 12.59 14.17 -1.21
C ILE A 243 13.10 15.38 -0.42
N LYS A 244 13.56 16.42 -1.10
CA LYS A 244 14.07 17.65 -0.48
C LYS A 244 12.96 18.56 0.06
N ASP A 245 11.74 18.45 -0.48
CA ASP A 245 10.57 19.21 -0.03
C ASP A 245 9.99 18.54 1.23
N LYS A 246 10.48 18.95 2.40
CA LYS A 246 10.09 18.39 3.69
C LYS A 246 8.84 19.04 4.27
N GLY A 247 7.88 18.22 4.73
CA GLY A 247 6.66 18.67 5.38
C GLY A 247 5.76 19.54 4.52
N PRO A 248 5.53 19.26 3.22
CA PRO A 248 4.62 20.06 2.39
C PRO A 248 3.20 19.98 2.93
N ILE A 249 2.45 21.07 2.80
CA ILE A 249 1.02 21.10 3.21
C ILE A 249 0.17 20.25 2.26
N VAL A 250 0.49 20.27 0.96
CA VAL A 250 -0.07 19.40 -0.05
C VAL A 250 1.03 18.48 -0.54
N GLU A 251 0.92 17.20 -0.24
CA GLU A 251 1.85 16.17 -0.67
C GLU A 251 1.33 15.48 -1.93
N SER A 252 2.21 15.14 -2.86
CA SER A 252 1.84 14.41 -4.06
C SER A 252 3.00 13.60 -4.62
N TYR A 253 2.66 12.50 -5.31
CA TYR A 253 3.60 11.77 -6.14
C TYR A 253 2.85 11.15 -7.30
N ILE A 254 3.31 11.39 -8.53
CA ILE A 254 2.59 11.03 -9.77
C ILE A 254 3.57 10.37 -10.74
N GLY A 255 3.28 9.16 -11.19
CA GLY A 255 4.14 8.47 -12.14
C GLY A 255 3.77 7.00 -12.37
N PHE A 256 4.68 6.27 -12.99
CA PHE A 256 4.65 4.81 -13.08
C PHE A 256 5.40 4.26 -11.87
N ILE A 257 4.69 3.70 -10.88
CA ILE A 257 5.22 3.53 -9.52
C ILE A 257 5.41 2.07 -9.15
N GLU A 258 4.32 1.28 -9.10
CA GLU A 258 4.31 -0.05 -8.55
C GLU A 258 4.26 -1.13 -9.63
N SER A 259 5.15 -2.10 -9.55
CA SER A 259 5.26 -3.16 -10.56
C SER A 259 4.49 -4.45 -10.24
N TYR A 260 3.61 -4.44 -9.25
CA TYR A 260 2.91 -5.65 -8.77
C TYR A 260 2.02 -6.32 -9.82
N ARG A 261 1.49 -5.57 -10.79
CA ARG A 261 0.64 -6.10 -11.85
C ARG A 261 1.39 -6.52 -13.11
N ASP A 262 2.65 -6.14 -13.24
CA ASP A 262 3.49 -6.62 -14.35
C ASP A 262 3.88 -8.09 -14.09
N PRO A 263 3.52 -9.04 -14.97
CA PRO A 263 3.92 -10.44 -14.79
C PRO A 263 5.42 -10.68 -14.85
N PHE A 264 6.19 -9.74 -15.38
CA PHE A 264 7.65 -9.76 -15.38
C PHE A 264 8.26 -9.00 -14.18
N GLY A 265 7.51 -8.05 -13.58
CA GLY A 265 7.88 -7.34 -12.38
C GLY A 265 8.78 -6.11 -12.58
N SER A 266 8.87 -5.57 -13.82
CA SER A 266 9.74 -4.41 -14.13
C SER A 266 9.00 -3.16 -14.61
N ARG A 267 7.72 -3.28 -14.99
CA ARG A 267 6.91 -2.19 -15.51
C ARG A 267 5.98 -1.64 -14.45
N GLY A 268 5.98 -0.32 -14.32
CA GLY A 268 5.18 0.38 -13.34
C GLY A 268 3.72 0.54 -13.78
N GLU A 269 2.79 0.33 -12.86
CA GLU A 269 1.42 0.80 -12.99
C GLU A 269 1.40 2.32 -12.76
N PHE A 270 0.57 3.06 -13.51
CA PHE A 270 0.42 4.48 -13.26
C PHE A 270 -0.32 4.70 -11.93
N GLU A 271 0.23 5.56 -11.11
CA GLU A 271 -0.37 6.00 -9.86
C GLU A 271 -0.18 7.51 -9.70
N GLY A 272 -1.18 8.15 -9.11
CA GLY A 272 -1.08 9.56 -8.75
C GLY A 272 -1.83 9.81 -7.46
N PHE A 273 -1.14 10.27 -6.41
CA PHE A 273 -1.81 10.69 -5.20
C PHE A 273 -1.61 12.18 -4.91
N VAL A 274 -2.62 12.76 -4.30
CA VAL A 274 -2.60 14.10 -3.70
C VAL A 274 -3.23 13.99 -2.33
N ALA A 275 -2.49 14.40 -1.33
CA ALA A 275 -2.94 14.33 0.06
C ALA A 275 -2.64 15.64 0.79
N VAL A 276 -3.39 15.92 1.83
CA VAL A 276 -3.31 17.14 2.62
C VAL A 276 -2.88 16.81 4.04
N VAL A 277 -1.97 17.60 4.59
CA VAL A 277 -1.48 17.41 5.96
C VAL A 277 -2.63 17.51 6.97
N ASN A 278 -2.79 16.47 7.76
CA ASN A 278 -3.61 16.50 8.95
C ASN A 278 -2.84 17.19 10.09
N LYS A 279 -3.07 18.50 10.27
CA LYS A 279 -2.30 19.33 11.22
C LYS A 279 -2.41 18.82 12.66
N ALA A 280 -3.59 18.38 13.10
CA ALA A 280 -3.81 17.91 14.47
C ALA A 280 -3.04 16.63 14.76
N MET A 281 -3.06 15.67 13.82
CA MET A 281 -2.31 14.42 13.95
C MET A 281 -0.82 14.64 13.81
N SER A 282 -0.38 15.48 12.88
CA SER A 282 1.03 15.83 12.69
C SER A 282 1.63 16.51 13.91
N GLU A 283 0.85 17.31 14.64
CA GLU A 283 1.28 17.90 15.92
C GLU A 283 1.51 16.82 17.00
N ARG A 284 0.65 15.80 17.09
CA ARG A 284 0.86 14.66 18.00
C ARG A 284 2.13 13.90 17.65
N PHE A 285 2.37 13.65 16.38
CA PHE A 285 3.60 12.98 15.92
C PHE A 285 4.84 13.83 16.18
N THR A 286 4.77 15.16 16.03
CA THR A 286 5.87 16.06 16.41
C THR A 286 6.21 15.94 17.90
N LYS A 287 5.21 15.86 18.77
CA LYS A 287 5.41 15.63 20.22
C LYS A 287 6.03 14.25 20.47
N LEU A 288 5.56 13.22 19.77
CA LEU A 288 6.13 11.87 19.88
C LEU A 288 7.61 11.84 19.46
N VAL A 289 7.96 12.47 18.34
CA VAL A 289 9.35 12.63 17.87
C VAL A 289 10.21 13.36 18.91
N SER A 290 9.66 14.38 19.57
CA SER A 290 10.38 15.13 20.62
C SER A 290 10.65 14.27 21.85
N SER A 291 9.80 13.29 22.15
CA SER A 291 9.92 12.37 23.28
C SER A 291 10.71 11.09 22.93
N ALA A 292 11.12 10.92 21.67
CA ALA A 292 11.69 9.67 21.15
C ALA A 292 12.92 9.18 21.93
N GLU A 293 13.86 10.06 22.28
CA GLU A 293 15.10 9.67 22.99
C GLU A 293 14.82 9.09 24.38
N VAL A 294 13.81 9.62 25.08
CA VAL A 294 13.36 9.09 26.39
C VAL A 294 12.71 7.73 26.20
N LEU A 295 11.81 7.60 25.21
CA LEU A 295 11.10 6.35 24.94
C LEU A 295 12.03 5.23 24.46
N LEU A 296 13.07 5.56 23.69
CA LEU A 296 14.09 4.60 23.27
C LEU A 296 14.83 3.99 24.44
N SER A 297 15.07 4.76 25.52
CA SER A 297 15.72 4.27 26.73
C SER A 297 14.87 3.28 27.54
N GLU A 298 13.57 3.19 27.27
CA GLU A 298 12.63 2.23 27.88
C GLU A 298 12.57 0.89 27.16
N LEU A 299 13.15 0.80 25.95
CA LEU A 299 13.14 -0.44 25.18
C LEU A 299 13.96 -1.56 25.89
N PRO A 300 13.56 -2.84 25.71
CA PRO A 300 14.00 -3.91 26.60
C PRO A 300 15.40 -4.47 26.31
N TRP A 301 16.25 -3.77 25.61
CA TRP A 301 17.63 -4.16 25.34
C TRP A 301 18.64 -3.21 25.98
N PRO A 302 19.89 -3.66 26.24
CA PRO A 302 20.93 -2.79 26.76
C PRO A 302 21.22 -1.59 25.84
N GLN A 303 21.63 -0.46 26.44
CA GLN A 303 21.90 0.79 25.72
C GLN A 303 22.89 0.62 24.56
N GLU A 304 23.81 -0.30 24.66
CA GLU A 304 24.80 -0.61 23.63
C GLU A 304 24.19 -1.19 22.35
N PHE A 305 22.97 -1.75 22.45
CA PHE A 305 22.17 -2.27 21.34
C PHE A 305 21.27 -1.20 20.72
N GLU A 306 21.29 0.04 21.26
CA GLU A 306 20.56 1.16 20.67
C GLU A 306 21.51 2.06 19.85
N LYS A 307 20.94 2.81 18.92
CA LYS A 307 21.68 3.77 18.08
C LYS A 307 22.33 4.85 18.95
N ASP A 308 23.57 5.21 18.64
CA ASP A 308 24.31 6.26 19.34
C ASP A 308 23.65 7.64 19.18
N THR A 309 22.92 7.84 18.07
CA THR A 309 22.22 9.07 17.77
C THR A 309 20.90 8.74 17.09
N PHE A 310 19.80 9.26 17.60
CA PHE A 310 18.50 9.15 16.97
C PHE A 310 18.35 10.19 15.86
N LEU A 311 18.24 9.72 14.62
CA LEU A 311 17.94 10.58 13.48
C LEU A 311 16.45 10.83 13.44
N LYS A 312 16.04 12.03 13.85
CA LYS A 312 14.63 12.44 13.87
C LYS A 312 14.05 12.42 12.44
N PRO A 313 13.15 11.49 12.11
CA PRO A 313 12.53 11.45 10.80
C PRO A 313 11.48 12.56 10.66
N ASP A 314 11.18 12.91 9.41
CA ASP A 314 9.97 13.65 9.09
C ASP A 314 8.79 12.66 9.10
N PHE A 315 7.88 12.84 10.04
CA PHE A 315 6.72 11.98 10.20
C PHE A 315 5.44 12.79 10.12
N THR A 316 4.73 12.61 9.01
CA THR A 316 3.55 13.42 8.67
C THR A 316 2.35 12.52 8.44
N SER A 317 1.21 12.83 9.07
CA SER A 317 -0.07 12.22 8.75
C SER A 317 -0.77 13.04 7.66
N LEU A 318 -1.25 12.37 6.64
CA LEU A 318 -1.88 12.96 5.47
C LEU A 318 -3.28 12.40 5.28
N ASP A 319 -4.22 13.25 4.88
CA ASP A 319 -5.55 12.86 4.42
C ASP A 319 -5.58 12.89 2.90
N VAL A 320 -5.87 11.74 2.29
CA VAL A 320 -5.98 11.58 0.84
C VAL A 320 -7.15 12.39 0.32
N LEU A 321 -6.86 13.30 -0.60
CA LEU A 321 -7.84 13.97 -1.45
C LEU A 321 -8.05 13.18 -2.74
N THR A 322 -6.97 12.71 -3.35
CA THR A 322 -6.96 11.94 -4.60
C THR A 322 -5.95 10.81 -4.51
N PHE A 323 -6.40 9.63 -4.90
CA PHE A 323 -5.53 8.50 -5.23
C PHE A 323 -6.03 7.85 -6.52
N ALA A 324 -5.38 8.13 -7.62
CA ALA A 324 -5.72 7.62 -8.95
C ALA A 324 -4.81 6.42 -9.26
N GLY A 325 -5.34 5.23 -9.07
CA GLY A 325 -4.64 3.95 -9.27
C GLY A 325 -5.60 2.78 -9.06
N SER A 326 -5.10 1.57 -9.10
CA SER A 326 -5.91 0.34 -8.98
C SER A 326 -6.32 -0.03 -7.55
N GLY A 327 -6.05 0.81 -6.60
CA GLY A 327 -6.40 0.61 -5.19
C GLY A 327 -5.66 1.62 -4.31
N ILE A 328 -6.20 1.91 -3.14
CA ILE A 328 -5.63 2.89 -2.22
C ILE A 328 -4.90 2.16 -1.11
N PRO A 329 -3.58 2.35 -0.95
CA PRO A 329 -2.82 1.77 0.16
C PRO A 329 -3.09 2.52 1.47
N ALA A 330 -2.70 1.92 2.58
CA ALA A 330 -2.75 2.57 3.90
C ALA A 330 -1.56 3.50 4.15
N GLY A 331 -0.45 3.22 3.50
CA GLY A 331 0.79 4.00 3.55
C GLY A 331 1.62 3.77 2.30
N ILE A 332 2.58 4.64 2.06
CA ILE A 332 3.42 4.62 0.87
C ILE A 332 4.86 4.88 1.28
N ASN A 333 5.79 4.08 0.74
CA ASN A 333 7.22 4.26 0.92
C ASN A 333 7.89 4.39 -0.46
N ILE A 334 8.15 5.59 -0.88
CA ILE A 334 8.64 5.93 -2.23
C ILE A 334 9.76 6.98 -2.22
N PRO A 335 10.56 7.11 -3.30
CA PRO A 335 10.46 6.44 -4.61
C PRO A 335 10.95 4.99 -4.59
N ASN A 336 10.54 4.19 -5.58
CA ASN A 336 10.97 2.79 -5.74
C ASN A 336 12.28 2.66 -6.55
N TYR A 337 12.97 3.75 -6.83
CA TYR A 337 14.26 3.77 -7.52
C TYR A 337 15.39 3.43 -6.54
N ASP A 338 15.99 2.25 -6.66
CA ASP A 338 17.01 1.76 -5.72
C ASP A 338 18.21 2.71 -5.57
N ASP A 339 18.68 3.29 -6.65
CA ASP A 339 19.79 4.24 -6.65
C ASP A 339 19.48 5.48 -5.80
N ILE A 340 18.25 5.99 -5.84
CA ILE A 340 17.82 7.13 -5.02
C ILE A 340 17.60 6.70 -3.57
N ARG A 341 16.88 5.58 -3.35
CA ARG A 341 16.57 5.10 -2.01
C ARG A 341 17.81 4.86 -1.15
N GLN A 342 18.84 4.25 -1.75
CA GLN A 342 20.07 3.89 -1.02
C GLN A 342 21.00 5.07 -0.78
N SER A 343 21.04 6.06 -1.67
CA SER A 343 22.01 7.15 -1.63
C SER A 343 21.45 8.50 -1.21
N GLU A 344 20.16 8.78 -1.48
CA GLU A 344 19.57 10.11 -1.31
C GLU A 344 18.35 10.11 -0.37
N GLY A 345 17.66 8.96 -0.24
CA GLY A 345 16.55 8.78 0.70
C GLY A 345 15.21 8.48 0.06
N PHE A 346 14.19 8.51 0.90
CA PHE A 346 12.79 8.21 0.56
C PHE A 346 11.88 8.89 1.57
N LYS A 347 10.58 8.98 1.26
CA LYS A 347 9.56 9.42 2.22
C LYS A 347 8.63 8.26 2.59
N ASN A 348 8.27 8.22 3.86
CA ASN A 348 7.16 7.45 4.39
C ASN A 348 5.95 8.35 4.56
N VAL A 349 4.84 7.94 3.98
CA VAL A 349 3.58 8.68 4.03
C VAL A 349 2.51 7.78 4.62
N SER A 350 1.92 8.20 5.75
CA SER A 350 0.76 7.55 6.34
C SER A 350 -0.53 8.23 5.88
N LEU A 351 -1.49 7.44 5.37
CA LEU A 351 -2.75 7.94 4.82
C LEU A 351 -3.85 7.80 5.88
N GLY A 352 -3.99 8.82 6.73
CA GLY A 352 -4.81 8.81 7.94
C GLY A 352 -6.29 8.53 7.70
N ASN A 353 -6.91 9.21 6.73
CA ASN A 353 -8.32 8.98 6.41
C ASN A 353 -8.59 7.62 5.77
N VAL A 354 -7.63 7.05 5.03
CA VAL A 354 -7.73 5.67 4.52
C VAL A 354 -7.69 4.68 5.68
N LEU A 355 -6.75 4.86 6.60
CA LEU A 355 -6.64 4.02 7.79
C LEU A 355 -7.90 4.07 8.65
N ALA A 356 -8.43 5.28 8.88
CA ALA A 356 -9.65 5.47 9.67
C ALA A 356 -10.85 4.67 9.12
N VAL A 357 -11.02 4.65 7.79
CA VAL A 357 -12.18 3.99 7.15
C VAL A 357 -11.91 2.53 6.79
N ALA A 358 -10.67 2.16 6.46
CA ALA A 358 -10.32 0.76 6.17
C ALA A 358 -10.67 -0.15 7.36
N TYR A 359 -10.54 0.37 8.56
CA TYR A 359 -10.81 -0.36 9.80
C TYR A 359 -12.22 -0.13 10.37
N ALA A 360 -12.98 0.85 9.89
CA ALA A 360 -14.37 1.01 10.28
C ALA A 360 -15.18 -0.20 9.77
N THR A 361 -15.69 -1.02 10.65
CA THR A 361 -16.42 -2.25 10.32
C THR A 361 -17.77 -2.24 11.03
N GLN A 362 -18.82 -2.72 10.36
CA GLN A 362 -20.11 -2.95 11.00
C GLN A 362 -19.97 -4.05 12.06
N LYS A 363 -20.69 -3.91 13.17
CA LYS A 363 -20.60 -4.81 14.32
C LYS A 363 -20.82 -6.29 13.90
N GLU A 364 -21.78 -6.52 13.04
CA GLU A 364 -22.17 -7.83 12.54
C GLU A 364 -21.08 -8.51 11.73
N LYS A 365 -20.20 -7.71 11.11
CA LYS A 365 -19.07 -8.15 10.28
C LYS A 365 -17.77 -8.30 11.04
N LEU A 366 -17.73 -7.96 12.34
CA LEU A 366 -16.55 -8.19 13.17
C LEU A 366 -16.43 -9.67 13.53
N THR A 367 -15.58 -10.36 12.78
CA THR A 367 -15.27 -11.79 12.99
C THR A 367 -14.31 -12.01 14.14
N PHE A 368 -14.40 -13.19 14.75
CA PHE A 368 -13.47 -13.76 15.74
C PHE A 368 -13.44 -13.07 17.11
N LEU A 369 -14.20 -12.02 17.32
CA LEU A 369 -14.32 -11.33 18.60
C LEU A 369 -15.53 -11.80 19.39
N LYS A 370 -15.46 -11.70 20.71
CA LYS A 370 -16.63 -11.84 21.58
C LYS A 370 -17.61 -10.69 21.33
N GLU A 371 -18.89 -10.95 21.49
CA GLU A 371 -19.92 -9.94 21.29
C GLU A 371 -19.73 -8.74 22.23
N GLU A 372 -19.31 -9.00 23.48
CA GLU A 372 -19.06 -7.98 24.50
C GLU A 372 -17.91 -7.03 24.15
N ASP A 373 -16.94 -7.46 23.31
CA ASP A 373 -15.79 -6.65 22.92
C ASP A 373 -16.07 -5.78 21.68
N LYS A 374 -17.08 -6.11 20.89
CA LYS A 374 -17.30 -5.49 19.57
C LYS A 374 -17.56 -3.99 19.63
N ASP A 375 -18.39 -3.54 20.57
CA ASP A 375 -18.71 -2.10 20.71
C ASP A 375 -17.48 -1.30 21.12
N LEU A 376 -16.71 -1.84 22.07
CA LEU A 376 -15.46 -1.24 22.51
C LEU A 376 -14.43 -1.22 21.38
N PHE A 377 -14.37 -2.30 20.62
CA PHE A 377 -13.48 -2.43 19.46
C PHE A 377 -13.80 -1.38 18.38
N ILE A 378 -15.07 -1.20 18.04
CA ILE A 378 -15.51 -0.18 17.07
C ILE A 378 -15.13 1.22 17.54
N LYS A 379 -15.37 1.52 18.83
CA LYS A 379 -15.08 2.84 19.41
C LYS A 379 -13.58 3.18 19.37
N TRP A 380 -12.71 2.23 19.71
CA TRP A 380 -11.32 2.52 20.02
C TRP A 380 -10.31 1.99 19.00
N LYS A 381 -10.75 1.25 17.96
CA LYS A 381 -9.82 0.70 16.98
C LYS A 381 -9.04 1.77 16.23
N GLY A 382 -9.68 2.86 15.81
CA GLY A 382 -9.01 3.98 15.13
C GLY A 382 -7.91 4.60 16.01
N PRO A 383 -8.27 5.14 17.20
CA PRO A 383 -7.29 5.72 18.11
C PRO A 383 -6.18 4.76 18.56
N SER A 384 -6.49 3.47 18.79
CA SER A 384 -5.46 2.48 19.12
C SER A 384 -4.48 2.23 18.00
N PHE A 385 -4.97 2.25 16.75
CA PHE A 385 -4.14 2.09 15.58
C PHE A 385 -3.23 3.30 15.33
N GLU A 386 -3.70 4.52 15.59
CA GLU A 386 -2.88 5.74 15.51
C GLU A 386 -1.68 5.66 16.47
N VAL A 387 -1.90 5.22 17.70
CA VAL A 387 -0.84 4.98 18.68
C VAL A 387 0.13 3.91 18.18
N GLN A 388 -0.40 2.76 17.73
CA GLN A 388 0.41 1.64 17.26
C GLN A 388 1.29 2.06 16.06
N VAL A 389 0.70 2.71 15.06
CA VAL A 389 1.43 3.12 13.85
C VAL A 389 2.49 4.18 14.15
N GLY A 390 2.16 5.17 15.00
CA GLY A 390 3.12 6.18 15.41
C GLY A 390 4.37 5.58 16.08
N LEU A 391 4.17 4.62 16.97
CA LEU A 391 5.26 3.92 17.66
C LEU A 391 6.01 2.97 16.73
N HIS A 392 5.31 2.24 15.88
CA HIS A 392 5.85 1.30 14.89
C HIS A 392 6.81 2.01 13.93
N GLU A 393 6.34 3.08 13.29
CA GLU A 393 7.13 3.80 12.28
C GLU A 393 8.30 4.56 12.93
N LEU A 394 8.03 5.33 13.99
CA LEU A 394 9.02 6.18 14.60
C LEU A 394 10.07 5.40 15.40
N LEU A 395 9.63 4.58 16.34
CA LEU A 395 10.49 3.90 17.30
C LEU A 395 10.72 2.44 16.94
N GLY A 396 9.79 1.80 16.24
CA GLY A 396 9.98 0.47 15.70
C GLY A 396 11.12 0.46 14.69
N HIS A 397 10.95 1.05 13.53
CA HIS A 397 12.00 1.13 12.51
C HIS A 397 13.14 2.09 12.88
N GLY A 398 12.85 3.09 13.70
CA GLY A 398 13.84 4.07 14.15
C GLY A 398 14.86 3.54 15.16
N SER A 399 14.57 2.48 15.90
CA SER A 399 15.40 1.94 16.99
C SER A 399 16.36 0.85 16.57
N GLY A 400 17.27 0.54 17.49
CA GLY A 400 18.17 -0.60 17.39
C GLY A 400 19.43 -0.35 16.55
N LYS A 401 20.56 -0.75 17.08
CA LYS A 401 21.89 -0.64 16.46
C LYS A 401 22.28 -1.94 15.81
N LEU A 402 22.82 -1.87 14.59
CA LEU A 402 23.55 -2.99 13.98
C LEU A 402 25.03 -2.89 14.37
N PHE A 403 25.61 -3.98 14.82
CA PHE A 403 27.05 -4.05 15.07
C PHE A 403 27.78 -4.31 13.76
N VAL A 404 28.57 -3.36 13.33
CA VAL A 404 29.19 -3.36 12.00
C VAL A 404 30.69 -3.17 12.13
N GLN A 405 31.44 -3.94 11.36
CA GLN A 405 32.85 -3.69 11.09
C GLN A 405 33.00 -3.08 9.70
N ASP A 406 33.53 -1.88 9.60
CA ASP A 406 33.75 -1.20 8.34
C ASP A 406 34.88 -1.85 7.49
N HIS A 407 34.99 -1.40 6.23
CA HIS A 407 36.04 -1.90 5.32
C HIS A 407 37.48 -1.67 5.80
N LYS A 408 37.70 -0.83 6.82
CA LYS A 408 38.98 -0.56 7.45
C LYS A 408 39.20 -1.41 8.69
N GLY A 409 38.28 -2.31 9.01
CA GLY A 409 38.34 -3.19 10.19
C GLY A 409 37.91 -2.51 11.50
N LYS A 410 37.37 -1.27 11.46
CA LYS A 410 36.89 -0.56 12.65
C LYS A 410 35.49 -0.98 12.99
N LEU A 411 35.26 -1.34 14.25
CA LEU A 411 33.93 -1.64 14.80
C LEU A 411 33.25 -0.36 15.28
N ASN A 412 31.92 -0.34 15.12
CA ASN A 412 31.06 0.73 15.64
C ASN A 412 30.59 0.49 17.09
N PHE A 413 31.15 -0.52 17.75
CA PHE A 413 30.90 -0.87 19.15
C PHE A 413 32.15 -1.38 19.83
N ASN A 414 32.17 -1.48 21.16
CA ASN A 414 33.31 -2.00 21.93
C ASN A 414 33.14 -3.50 22.18
N LYS A 415 33.79 -4.34 21.36
CA LYS A 415 33.71 -5.80 21.43
C LYS A 415 34.20 -6.41 22.76
N ASP A 416 35.07 -5.68 23.50
CA ASP A 416 35.67 -6.15 24.76
C ASP A 416 34.79 -5.79 25.98
N LYS A 417 33.65 -5.12 25.76
CA LYS A 417 32.74 -4.66 26.82
C LYS A 417 31.26 -5.06 26.59
N VAL A 418 30.81 -5.15 25.33
CA VAL A 418 29.42 -5.40 25.04
C VAL A 418 29.07 -6.86 25.27
N ILE A 419 28.17 -7.09 26.21
CA ILE A 419 27.68 -8.43 26.58
C ILE A 419 26.41 -8.72 25.81
N ASN A 420 26.34 -9.90 25.23
CA ASN A 420 25.11 -10.41 24.64
C ASN A 420 24.16 -10.84 25.77
N PRO A 421 22.98 -10.20 25.92
CA PRO A 421 22.06 -10.48 27.03
C PRO A 421 21.40 -11.87 26.96
N GLU A 422 21.43 -12.53 25.81
CA GLU A 422 20.89 -13.90 25.66
C GLU A 422 21.88 -14.98 26.13
N THR A 423 23.17 -14.74 25.97
CA THR A 423 24.21 -15.73 26.33
C THR A 423 24.95 -15.37 27.62
N GLY A 424 24.96 -14.09 28.02
CA GLY A 424 25.78 -13.58 29.12
C GLY A 424 27.26 -13.44 28.78
N GLU A 425 27.64 -13.68 27.52
CA GLU A 425 29.04 -13.61 27.05
C GLU A 425 29.24 -12.35 26.20
N LEU A 426 30.54 -12.05 25.90
CA LEU A 426 30.84 -10.95 24.98
C LEU A 426 30.25 -11.22 23.58
N VAL A 427 29.84 -10.15 22.91
CA VAL A 427 29.38 -10.24 21.52
C VAL A 427 30.47 -10.77 20.63
N SER A 428 30.20 -11.86 19.90
CA SER A 428 31.18 -12.59 19.07
C SER A 428 30.88 -12.53 17.56
N SER A 429 29.75 -11.94 17.14
CA SER A 429 29.36 -11.81 15.73
C SER A 429 28.82 -10.42 15.40
N TRP A 430 28.99 -9.99 14.15
CA TRP A 430 28.58 -8.68 13.63
C TRP A 430 28.60 -8.67 12.11
N TYR A 431 28.02 -7.63 11.50
CA TYR A 431 28.07 -7.40 10.05
C TYR A 431 29.47 -6.99 9.61
N GLN A 432 29.96 -7.57 8.53
CA GLN A 432 31.30 -7.32 8.02
C GLN A 432 31.29 -6.67 6.63
N GLY A 433 32.10 -5.64 6.44
CA GLY A 433 32.32 -5.03 5.14
C GLY A 433 31.03 -4.48 4.50
N SER A 434 30.59 -5.12 3.42
CA SER A 434 29.39 -4.75 2.66
C SER A 434 28.13 -5.51 3.08
N GLU A 435 28.21 -6.34 4.12
CA GLU A 435 27.03 -7.05 4.60
C GLU A 435 25.97 -6.08 5.14
N THR A 436 24.74 -6.31 4.77
CA THR A 436 23.56 -5.55 5.22
C THR A 436 22.59 -6.48 5.94
N TRP A 437 21.61 -5.89 6.63
CA TRP A 437 20.48 -6.61 7.20
C TRP A 437 19.82 -7.53 6.15
N ASP A 438 19.45 -6.96 5.00
CA ASP A 438 18.77 -7.70 3.94
C ASP A 438 19.65 -8.81 3.34
N SER A 439 20.92 -8.55 3.11
CA SER A 439 21.85 -9.56 2.58
C SER A 439 22.04 -10.75 3.52
N LYS A 440 22.01 -10.53 4.85
CA LYS A 440 22.20 -11.58 5.86
C LYS A 440 20.93 -12.37 6.14
N PHE A 441 19.82 -11.69 6.43
CA PHE A 441 18.55 -12.32 6.81
C PHE A 441 17.67 -12.71 5.62
N SER A 442 17.96 -12.14 4.44
CA SER A 442 17.40 -12.56 3.15
C SER A 442 15.86 -12.67 3.19
N THR A 443 15.32 -13.85 2.92
CA THR A 443 13.86 -14.09 2.78
C THR A 443 13.03 -13.73 3.99
N ILE A 444 13.60 -13.67 5.19
CA ILE A 444 12.88 -13.30 6.41
C ILE A 444 13.12 -11.83 6.83
N ALA A 445 14.07 -11.14 6.21
CA ALA A 445 14.49 -9.81 6.64
C ALA A 445 13.31 -8.84 6.81
N SER A 446 12.48 -8.72 5.79
CA SER A 446 11.35 -7.81 5.79
C SER A 446 10.33 -8.14 6.88
N SER A 447 9.84 -9.38 6.94
CA SER A 447 8.82 -9.75 7.93
C SER A 447 9.34 -9.78 9.37
N TYR A 448 10.60 -10.08 9.55
CA TYR A 448 11.26 -10.02 10.86
C TYR A 448 11.34 -8.58 11.37
N GLU A 449 11.72 -7.64 10.51
CA GLU A 449 11.77 -6.23 10.88
C GLU A 449 10.38 -5.68 11.19
N GLU A 450 9.36 -6.02 10.40
CA GLU A 450 7.98 -5.67 10.70
C GLU A 450 7.53 -6.23 12.05
N CYS A 451 7.91 -7.47 12.36
CA CYS A 451 7.58 -8.08 13.64
C CYS A 451 8.24 -7.33 14.82
N ARG A 452 9.50 -6.93 14.66
CA ARG A 452 10.20 -6.13 15.67
C ARG A 452 9.52 -4.77 15.87
N ALA A 453 9.18 -4.08 14.79
CA ALA A 453 8.52 -2.79 14.85
C ALA A 453 7.12 -2.87 15.48
N GLU A 454 6.31 -3.88 15.12
CA GLU A 454 5.00 -4.12 15.76
C GLU A 454 5.14 -4.42 17.27
N CYS A 455 6.16 -5.19 17.67
CA CYS A 455 6.43 -5.45 19.08
C CYS A 455 6.85 -4.19 19.85
N VAL A 456 7.63 -3.29 19.25
CA VAL A 456 7.94 -1.97 19.84
C VAL A 456 6.65 -1.18 20.08
N GLY A 457 5.74 -1.15 19.11
CA GLY A 457 4.43 -0.52 19.23
C GLY A 457 3.63 -1.08 20.41
N LEU A 458 3.49 -2.41 20.50
CA LEU A 458 2.79 -3.08 21.61
C LEU A 458 3.44 -2.84 22.98
N TYR A 459 4.76 -2.80 23.02
CA TYR A 459 5.49 -2.59 24.27
C TYR A 459 5.36 -1.15 24.79
N LEU A 460 5.57 -0.16 23.91
CA LEU A 460 5.53 1.25 24.27
C LEU A 460 4.12 1.84 24.36
N CYS A 461 3.09 1.21 23.76
CA CYS A 461 1.71 1.67 23.96
C CYS A 461 1.24 1.55 25.43
N LEU A 462 1.96 0.83 26.28
CA LEU A 462 1.70 0.74 27.72
C LEU A 462 2.23 1.96 28.50
N ASN A 463 3.02 2.82 27.86
CA ASN A 463 3.56 4.02 28.47
C ASN A 463 2.50 5.14 28.52
N LYS A 464 2.24 5.67 29.73
CA LYS A 464 1.21 6.70 29.95
C LYS A 464 1.53 8.03 29.26
N GLU A 465 2.81 8.39 29.13
CA GLU A 465 3.20 9.62 28.44
C GLU A 465 2.91 9.53 26.94
N VAL A 466 3.13 8.37 26.33
CA VAL A 466 2.72 8.10 24.94
C VAL A 466 1.22 8.31 24.80
N LEU A 467 0.42 7.69 25.65
CA LEU A 467 -1.05 7.82 25.59
C LEU A 467 -1.52 9.26 25.75
N ARG A 468 -0.88 10.05 26.65
CA ARG A 468 -1.17 11.50 26.81
C ARG A 468 -0.85 12.32 25.56
N ILE A 469 0.23 12.00 24.84
CA ILE A 469 0.56 12.66 23.56
C ILE A 469 -0.60 12.52 22.57
N PHE A 470 -1.28 11.37 22.58
CA PHE A 470 -2.46 11.11 21.75
C PHE A 470 -3.78 11.62 22.39
N GLY A 471 -3.72 12.27 23.55
CA GLY A 471 -4.90 12.80 24.25
C GLY A 471 -5.71 11.75 24.99
N LEU A 472 -5.10 10.64 25.38
CA LEU A 472 -5.72 9.50 26.01
C LEU A 472 -5.31 9.42 27.48
N GLU A 473 -6.31 9.46 28.38
CA GLU A 473 -6.09 9.39 29.84
C GLU A 473 -7.15 8.52 30.52
N GLY A 474 -6.86 8.07 31.73
CA GLY A 474 -7.79 7.32 32.56
C GLY A 474 -8.31 6.05 31.89
N GLN A 475 -9.64 5.86 31.90
CA GLN A 475 -10.27 4.67 31.32
C GLN A 475 -10.09 4.58 29.79
N ASP A 476 -10.12 5.72 29.10
CA ASP A 476 -9.93 5.77 27.64
C ASP A 476 -8.52 5.26 27.23
N ALA A 477 -7.49 5.58 28.01
CA ALA A 477 -6.15 5.05 27.83
C ALA A 477 -6.09 3.52 27.99
N GLU A 478 -6.71 2.99 29.06
CA GLU A 478 -6.78 1.55 29.32
C GLU A 478 -7.59 0.82 28.24
N ASP A 479 -8.65 1.43 27.73
CA ASP A 479 -9.46 0.87 26.65
C ASP A 479 -8.68 0.82 25.33
N VAL A 480 -7.93 1.87 25.01
CA VAL A 480 -7.06 1.92 23.83
C VAL A 480 -5.97 0.87 23.91
N VAL A 481 -5.32 0.70 25.06
CA VAL A 481 -4.32 -0.36 25.26
C VAL A 481 -4.95 -1.74 25.00
N TYR A 482 -6.11 -2.00 25.62
CA TYR A 482 -6.82 -3.27 25.42
C TYR A 482 -7.14 -3.53 23.96
N ILE A 483 -7.70 -2.54 23.25
CA ILE A 483 -8.09 -2.68 21.85
C ILE A 483 -6.86 -2.78 20.92
N ASN A 484 -5.74 -2.12 21.25
CA ASN A 484 -4.50 -2.29 20.50
C ASN A 484 -4.00 -3.75 20.54
N TRP A 485 -3.94 -4.33 21.73
CA TRP A 485 -3.52 -5.72 21.91
C TRP A 485 -4.51 -6.70 21.29
N LEU A 486 -5.82 -6.50 21.50
CA LEU A 486 -6.87 -7.33 20.89
C LEU A 486 -6.84 -7.26 19.36
N SER A 487 -6.60 -6.07 18.80
CA SER A 487 -6.46 -5.85 17.35
C SER A 487 -5.26 -6.62 16.81
N MET A 488 -4.13 -6.62 17.51
CA MET A 488 -2.93 -7.35 17.11
C MET A 488 -3.16 -8.86 17.11
N VAL A 489 -3.76 -9.40 18.18
CA VAL A 489 -4.11 -10.83 18.27
C VAL A 489 -5.05 -11.23 17.13
N ARG A 490 -6.09 -10.41 16.88
CA ARG A 490 -7.04 -10.67 15.79
C ARG A 490 -6.35 -10.59 14.42
N ALA A 491 -5.52 -9.59 14.19
CA ALA A 491 -4.76 -9.43 12.95
C ALA A 491 -3.81 -10.61 12.70
N GLY A 492 -3.23 -11.17 13.76
CA GLY A 492 -2.41 -12.38 13.67
C GLY A 492 -3.21 -13.60 13.17
N LEU A 493 -4.45 -13.78 13.64
CA LEU A 493 -5.34 -14.84 13.12
C LEU A 493 -5.74 -14.58 11.67
N LEU A 494 -6.16 -13.36 11.34
CA LEU A 494 -6.48 -12.95 9.97
C LEU A 494 -5.29 -13.10 9.02
N GLY A 495 -4.07 -12.96 9.52
CA GLY A 495 -2.84 -13.14 8.77
C GLY A 495 -2.73 -14.48 8.06
N LEU A 496 -3.37 -15.53 8.57
CA LEU A 496 -3.39 -16.88 7.95
C LEU A 496 -3.92 -16.88 6.51
N GLU A 497 -4.73 -15.90 6.11
CA GLU A 497 -5.14 -15.72 4.72
C GLU A 497 -3.93 -15.65 3.77
N PHE A 498 -2.84 -15.04 4.21
CA PHE A 498 -1.64 -14.80 3.40
C PHE A 498 -0.60 -15.93 3.44
N TYR A 499 -0.91 -17.02 4.11
CA TYR A 499 -0.09 -18.23 4.07
C TYR A 499 -0.52 -19.16 2.95
N THR A 500 0.43 -19.68 2.18
CA THR A 500 0.20 -20.66 1.11
C THR A 500 0.68 -22.04 1.56
N PRO A 501 -0.22 -22.99 1.89
CA PRO A 501 0.15 -24.30 2.41
C PRO A 501 1.02 -25.14 1.47
N GLU A 502 0.76 -25.05 0.16
CA GLU A 502 1.45 -25.85 -0.88
C GLU A 502 2.94 -25.50 -0.96
N SER A 503 3.29 -24.23 -0.88
CA SER A 503 4.67 -23.74 -0.89
C SER A 503 5.25 -23.52 0.50
N LYS A 504 4.44 -23.59 1.55
CA LYS A 504 4.76 -23.24 2.94
C LYS A 504 5.30 -21.81 3.09
N ASN A 505 4.87 -20.89 2.23
CA ASN A 505 5.35 -19.52 2.18
C ASN A 505 4.28 -18.51 2.60
N TRP A 506 4.74 -17.46 3.24
CA TRP A 506 3.98 -16.26 3.52
C TRP A 506 4.08 -15.29 2.33
N ARG A 507 2.98 -14.63 1.99
CA ARG A 507 2.88 -13.71 0.86
C ARG A 507 2.89 -12.22 1.26
N GLN A 508 2.84 -11.94 2.58
CA GLN A 508 2.76 -10.57 3.08
C GLN A 508 3.49 -10.46 4.43
N ALA A 509 4.49 -9.57 4.50
CA ALA A 509 5.41 -9.43 5.62
C ALA A 509 4.73 -9.06 6.94
N HIS A 510 3.86 -8.05 6.96
CA HIS A 510 3.15 -7.63 8.17
C HIS A 510 2.22 -8.73 8.70
N MET A 511 1.58 -9.49 7.81
CA MET A 511 0.65 -10.55 8.23
C MET A 511 1.38 -11.74 8.83
N GLN A 512 2.55 -12.09 8.28
CA GLN A 512 3.46 -13.06 8.92
C GLN A 512 3.91 -12.56 10.29
N ALA A 513 4.34 -11.31 10.38
CA ALA A 513 4.77 -10.67 11.62
C ALA A 513 3.69 -10.72 12.72
N ARG A 514 2.46 -10.36 12.38
CA ARG A 514 1.32 -10.38 13.31
C ARG A 514 0.93 -11.79 13.74
N PHE A 515 1.05 -12.77 12.83
CA PHE A 515 0.86 -14.17 13.17
C PHE A 515 1.92 -14.66 14.16
N VAL A 516 3.19 -14.29 13.97
CA VAL A 516 4.28 -14.58 14.92
C VAL A 516 3.95 -14.02 16.30
N ILE A 517 3.49 -12.76 16.38
CA ILE A 517 3.11 -12.12 17.63
C ILE A 517 1.93 -12.87 18.30
N LEU A 518 0.91 -13.24 17.53
CA LEU A 518 -0.19 -14.07 18.05
C LEU A 518 0.36 -15.36 18.68
N ARG A 519 1.29 -16.04 18.03
CA ARG A 519 1.89 -17.29 18.52
C ARG A 519 2.66 -17.05 19.83
N VAL A 520 3.43 -15.97 19.90
CA VAL A 520 4.16 -15.57 21.13
C VAL A 520 3.19 -15.33 22.29
N LEU A 521 2.09 -14.63 22.05
CA LEU A 521 1.10 -14.32 23.09
C LEU A 521 0.28 -15.55 23.53
N LEU A 522 0.00 -16.48 22.63
CA LEU A 522 -0.62 -17.77 22.98
C LEU A 522 0.31 -18.62 23.84
N GLU A 523 1.61 -18.61 23.54
CA GLU A 523 2.63 -19.37 24.28
C GLU A 523 2.95 -18.74 25.65
N ALA A 524 2.67 -17.44 25.83
CA ALA A 524 2.84 -16.78 27.12
C ALA A 524 2.04 -17.48 28.24
N GLY A 525 0.96 -18.16 27.88
CA GLY A 525 0.18 -18.97 28.79
C GLY A 525 -0.63 -18.15 29.79
N GLU A 526 -0.84 -18.72 30.99
CA GLU A 526 -1.59 -18.11 32.09
C GLU A 526 -3.00 -17.61 31.71
N GLY A 527 -3.51 -18.02 30.54
CA GLY A 527 -4.81 -17.57 30.03
C GLY A 527 -4.81 -16.12 29.53
N LEU A 528 -3.65 -15.55 29.16
CA LEU A 528 -3.56 -14.22 28.55
C LEU A 528 -4.36 -14.15 27.26
N VAL A 529 -4.06 -15.02 26.31
CA VAL A 529 -4.77 -15.14 25.03
C VAL A 529 -5.34 -16.54 24.90
N GLY A 530 -6.60 -16.62 24.51
CA GLY A 530 -7.26 -17.87 24.14
C GLY A 530 -7.78 -17.82 22.72
N LEU A 531 -7.73 -18.96 22.03
CA LEU A 531 -8.26 -19.16 20.70
C LEU A 531 -9.05 -20.46 20.68
N LYS A 532 -10.33 -20.37 20.32
CA LYS A 532 -11.25 -21.53 20.28
C LYS A 532 -11.92 -21.57 18.93
N GLU A 533 -12.00 -22.76 18.35
CA GLU A 533 -12.89 -23.04 17.23
C GLU A 533 -14.33 -23.16 17.76
N VAL A 534 -15.26 -22.49 17.11
CA VAL A 534 -16.67 -22.45 17.46
C VAL A 534 -17.53 -22.63 16.19
N VAL A 535 -18.83 -22.76 16.36
CA VAL A 535 -19.79 -22.72 15.26
C VAL A 535 -20.47 -21.35 15.30
N GLY A 536 -20.46 -20.65 14.19
CA GLY A 536 -21.12 -19.35 14.06
C GLY A 536 -22.64 -19.47 14.07
N HIS A 537 -23.34 -18.35 14.22
CA HIS A 537 -24.81 -18.29 14.20
C HIS A 537 -25.42 -18.81 12.89
N ASP A 538 -24.65 -18.79 11.80
CA ASP A 538 -25.01 -19.30 10.49
C ASP A 538 -24.76 -20.82 10.33
N GLY A 539 -24.36 -21.52 11.39
CA GLY A 539 -24.04 -22.94 11.41
C GLY A 539 -22.70 -23.31 10.75
N LYS A 540 -21.91 -22.34 10.31
CA LYS A 540 -20.60 -22.56 9.67
C LYS A 540 -19.45 -22.50 10.67
N PRO A 541 -18.28 -23.09 10.36
CA PRO A 541 -17.08 -22.95 11.17
C PRO A 541 -16.75 -21.47 11.46
N ASP A 542 -16.36 -21.19 12.69
CA ASP A 542 -15.93 -19.89 13.15
C ASP A 542 -14.85 -20.04 14.24
N ALA A 543 -14.27 -18.95 14.69
CA ALA A 543 -13.29 -18.92 15.76
C ALA A 543 -13.60 -17.80 16.74
N GLN A 544 -13.16 -17.93 17.98
CA GLN A 544 -13.31 -16.92 18.99
C GLN A 544 -11.99 -16.65 19.71
N ILE A 545 -11.57 -15.42 19.69
CA ILE A 545 -10.41 -14.89 20.41
C ILE A 545 -10.85 -14.38 21.79
N THR A 546 -10.03 -14.62 22.80
CA THR A 546 -10.15 -14.03 24.11
C THR A 546 -8.82 -13.42 24.53
N LEU A 547 -8.86 -12.25 25.13
CA LEU A 547 -7.70 -11.57 25.72
C LEU A 547 -8.06 -11.15 27.15
N ASP A 548 -7.25 -11.59 28.10
CA ASP A 548 -7.44 -11.17 29.50
C ASP A 548 -6.78 -9.80 29.71
N ARG A 549 -7.63 -8.77 29.78
CA ARG A 549 -7.21 -7.38 29.94
C ARG A 549 -6.32 -7.17 31.16
N THR A 550 -6.56 -7.90 32.26
CA THR A 550 -5.84 -7.73 33.54
C THR A 550 -4.39 -8.24 33.45
N LYS A 551 -4.08 -9.04 32.45
CA LYS A 551 -2.76 -9.66 32.24
C LYS A 551 -1.88 -8.97 31.21
N ILE A 552 -2.39 -7.94 30.53
CA ILE A 552 -1.62 -7.20 29.51
C ILE A 552 -0.35 -6.59 30.12
N HIS A 553 -0.49 -5.86 31.24
CA HIS A 553 0.63 -5.14 31.90
C HIS A 553 1.62 -6.07 32.62
N THR A 554 1.28 -7.34 32.80
CA THR A 554 2.11 -8.34 33.47
C THR A 554 2.58 -9.41 32.49
N VAL A 555 1.80 -10.47 32.30
CA VAL A 555 2.14 -11.60 31.42
C VAL A 555 2.41 -11.15 29.97
N GLY A 556 1.53 -10.31 29.44
CA GLY A 556 1.65 -9.79 28.06
C GLY A 556 2.90 -8.96 27.87
N LYS A 557 3.10 -7.94 28.73
CA LYS A 557 4.30 -7.11 28.70
C LYS A 557 5.59 -7.94 28.76
N HIS A 558 5.65 -8.91 29.68
CA HIS A 558 6.79 -9.80 29.84
C HIS A 558 7.09 -10.64 28.59
N ALA A 559 6.03 -11.20 27.98
CA ALA A 559 6.17 -12.02 26.77
C ALA A 559 6.73 -11.19 25.60
N ILE A 560 6.16 -10.01 25.36
CA ILE A 560 6.63 -9.10 24.30
C ILE A 560 8.04 -8.59 24.63
N GLN A 561 8.32 -8.22 25.87
CA GLN A 561 9.64 -7.77 26.31
C GLN A 561 10.75 -8.79 25.97
N ARG A 562 10.55 -10.05 26.36
CA ARG A 562 11.53 -11.12 26.12
C ARG A 562 11.70 -11.41 24.63
N PHE A 563 10.60 -11.48 23.91
CA PHE A 563 10.63 -11.76 22.47
C PHE A 563 11.30 -10.61 21.70
N LEU A 564 10.92 -9.38 21.99
CA LEU A 564 11.49 -8.19 21.36
C LEU A 564 12.99 -8.03 21.62
N CYS A 565 13.45 -8.32 22.86
CA CYS A 565 14.86 -8.31 23.19
C CYS A 565 15.64 -9.32 22.33
N LYS A 566 15.15 -10.55 22.19
CA LYS A 566 15.76 -11.57 21.32
C LYS A 566 15.83 -11.14 19.87
N LEU A 567 14.73 -10.59 19.33
CA LEU A 567 14.71 -10.07 17.96
C LEU A 567 15.81 -9.01 17.76
N GLN A 568 15.93 -8.07 18.70
CA GLN A 568 16.96 -7.02 18.60
C GLN A 568 18.36 -7.58 18.72
N VAL A 569 18.61 -8.51 19.64
CA VAL A 569 19.94 -9.09 19.84
C VAL A 569 20.42 -9.83 18.60
N PHE A 570 19.62 -10.73 18.04
CA PHE A 570 19.99 -11.47 16.83
C PHE A 570 20.20 -10.53 15.63
N LYS A 571 19.33 -9.50 15.51
CA LYS A 571 19.48 -8.47 14.48
C LYS A 571 20.78 -7.69 14.64
N SER A 572 21.09 -7.22 15.85
CA SER A 572 22.30 -6.42 16.12
C SER A 572 23.59 -7.19 15.85
N THR A 573 23.63 -8.44 16.26
CA THR A 573 24.83 -9.30 16.20
C THR A 573 25.00 -10.04 14.88
N ALA A 574 24.12 -9.84 13.89
CA ALA A 574 24.09 -10.61 12.64
C ALA A 574 24.00 -12.14 12.87
N ASP A 575 23.38 -12.57 13.97
CA ASP A 575 23.14 -13.98 14.27
C ASP A 575 21.94 -14.49 13.48
N VAL A 576 22.19 -14.84 12.23
CA VAL A 576 21.17 -15.31 11.28
C VAL A 576 20.60 -16.65 11.70
N GLU A 577 21.40 -17.55 12.25
CA GLU A 577 20.97 -18.88 12.65
C GLU A 577 20.00 -18.80 13.83
N GLY A 578 20.36 -18.08 14.89
CA GLY A 578 19.50 -17.85 16.04
C GLY A 578 18.21 -17.10 15.67
N GLY A 579 18.35 -16.04 14.86
CA GLY A 579 17.22 -15.25 14.39
C GLY A 579 16.23 -16.06 13.54
N ARG A 580 16.71 -16.87 12.60
CA ARG A 580 15.87 -17.79 11.80
C ARG A 580 15.21 -18.86 12.65
N ALA A 581 15.96 -19.52 13.51
CA ALA A 581 15.42 -20.56 14.38
C ALA A 581 14.24 -20.04 15.22
N LEU A 582 14.40 -18.84 15.80
CA LEU A 582 13.34 -18.18 16.56
C LEU A 582 12.14 -17.83 15.65
N TYR A 583 12.40 -17.12 14.57
CA TYR A 583 11.33 -16.52 13.74
C TYR A 583 10.58 -17.58 12.95
N ASP A 584 11.25 -18.53 12.29
CA ASP A 584 10.66 -19.61 11.53
C ASP A 584 9.85 -20.55 12.44
N GLY A 585 10.31 -20.77 13.69
CA GLY A 585 9.58 -21.54 14.69
C GLY A 585 8.19 -20.96 14.98
N TYR A 586 8.09 -19.65 15.15
CA TYR A 586 6.81 -18.94 15.36
C TYR A 586 6.03 -18.71 14.05
N SER A 587 6.70 -18.64 12.91
CA SER A 587 6.04 -18.45 11.59
C SER A 587 5.39 -19.72 11.04
N SER A 588 5.72 -20.87 11.59
CA SER A 588 5.24 -22.16 11.08
C SER A 588 3.74 -22.32 11.26
N VAL A 589 3.05 -22.70 10.19
CA VAL A 589 1.61 -23.00 10.18
C VAL A 589 1.44 -24.51 10.05
N GLY A 590 0.97 -25.14 11.13
CA GLY A 590 0.83 -26.61 11.20
C GLY A 590 -0.57 -27.05 11.61
N ASP A 591 -0.77 -28.35 11.58
CA ASP A 591 -1.99 -29.05 12.01
C ASP A 591 -1.84 -29.72 13.39
N SER A 592 -0.66 -29.59 14.00
CA SER A 592 -0.31 -30.20 15.29
C SER A 592 -0.22 -29.15 16.41
N GLY A 593 -0.47 -29.59 17.64
CA GLY A 593 -0.45 -28.77 18.85
C GLY A 593 -1.84 -28.35 19.34
N ALA A 594 -1.89 -27.35 20.24
CA ALA A 594 -3.13 -26.88 20.86
C ALA A 594 -4.11 -26.25 19.87
N ASN A 595 -3.59 -25.70 18.75
CA ASN A 595 -4.36 -25.04 17.71
C ASN A 595 -3.98 -25.62 16.34
N ASN A 596 -4.98 -26.05 15.58
CA ASN A 596 -4.79 -26.44 14.18
C ASN A 596 -4.87 -25.20 13.29
N PHE A 597 -3.72 -24.58 13.01
CA PHE A 597 -3.67 -23.34 12.23
C PHE A 597 -4.01 -23.53 10.75
N LEU A 598 -3.82 -24.71 10.17
CA LEU A 598 -4.28 -25.00 8.80
C LEU A 598 -5.81 -24.99 8.74
N ARG A 599 -6.50 -25.62 9.69
CA ARG A 599 -7.96 -25.58 9.77
C ARG A 599 -8.49 -24.19 10.12
N LEU A 600 -7.82 -23.47 11.01
CA LEU A 600 -8.16 -22.07 11.29
C LEU A 600 -7.99 -21.17 10.07
N ARG A 601 -7.00 -21.44 9.20
CA ARG A 601 -6.86 -20.75 7.92
C ARG A 601 -8.08 -20.95 7.03
N GLU A 602 -8.60 -22.18 6.93
CA GLU A 602 -9.83 -22.45 6.18
C GLU A 602 -11.01 -21.64 6.76
N THR A 603 -11.11 -21.55 8.09
CA THR A 603 -12.11 -20.74 8.77
C THR A 603 -11.93 -19.25 8.47
N VAL A 604 -10.69 -18.73 8.47
CA VAL A 604 -10.38 -17.35 8.10
C VAL A 604 -10.81 -17.05 6.68
N LEU A 605 -10.49 -17.94 5.72
CA LEU A 605 -10.90 -17.80 4.32
C LEU A 605 -12.42 -17.85 4.15
N LEU A 606 -13.10 -18.72 4.90
CA LEU A 606 -14.56 -18.81 4.88
C LEU A 606 -15.24 -17.53 5.40
N ARG A 607 -14.62 -16.88 6.39
CA ARG A 607 -15.10 -15.65 7.05
C ARG A 607 -14.53 -14.37 6.45
N LYS A 608 -13.75 -14.50 5.38
CA LYS A 608 -13.14 -13.34 4.71
C LYS A 608 -14.21 -12.43 4.14
N GLU A 609 -14.10 -11.15 4.46
CA GLU A 609 -14.89 -10.11 3.82
C GLU A 609 -14.18 -9.58 2.56
N ALA A 610 -14.96 -9.19 1.57
CA ALA A 610 -14.45 -8.47 0.43
C ALA A 610 -13.84 -7.14 0.89
N ARG A 611 -12.72 -6.74 0.26
CA ARG A 611 -12.07 -5.47 0.56
C ARG A 611 -13.01 -4.32 0.26
N LYS A 612 -13.05 -3.33 1.16
CA LYS A 612 -13.85 -2.12 0.98
C LYS A 612 -13.43 -1.33 -0.26
N MET A 613 -14.39 -0.72 -0.90
CA MET A 613 -14.17 0.32 -1.89
C MET A 613 -14.23 1.70 -1.25
N PHE A 614 -13.44 2.63 -1.77
CA PHE A 614 -13.38 4.00 -1.25
C PHE A 614 -13.98 4.99 -2.24
N VAL A 615 -14.84 5.86 -1.74
CA VAL A 615 -15.36 7.01 -2.48
C VAL A 615 -14.47 8.20 -2.19
N GLN A 616 -13.96 8.81 -3.24
CA GLN A 616 -13.07 9.97 -3.15
C GLN A 616 -13.79 11.23 -3.58
N ALA A 617 -13.54 12.32 -2.87
CA ALA A 617 -14.04 13.64 -3.23
C ALA A 617 -13.49 14.13 -4.58
N ASN A 618 -14.18 15.06 -5.18
CA ASN A 618 -13.69 15.85 -6.31
C ASN A 618 -13.40 17.29 -5.87
N THR A 619 -12.66 18.01 -6.69
CA THR A 619 -12.45 19.46 -6.53
C THR A 619 -13.00 20.17 -7.76
N LYS A 620 -13.68 21.30 -7.54
CA LYS A 620 -14.26 22.11 -8.62
C LYS A 620 -13.82 23.56 -8.47
N VAL A 621 -13.33 24.13 -9.55
CA VAL A 621 -12.95 25.56 -9.59
C VAL A 621 -14.18 26.41 -9.94
N ASN A 622 -14.48 27.39 -9.08
CA ASN A 622 -15.49 28.39 -9.27
C ASN A 622 -14.87 29.79 -9.14
N GLY A 623 -14.46 30.39 -10.25
CA GLY A 623 -13.67 31.62 -10.25
C GLY A 623 -12.33 31.42 -9.57
N ASP A 624 -12.04 32.18 -8.49
CA ASP A 624 -10.81 32.09 -7.71
C ASP A 624 -10.90 31.11 -6.53
N HIS A 625 -12.01 30.37 -6.42
CA HIS A 625 -12.24 29.43 -5.34
C HIS A 625 -12.25 27.99 -5.83
N VAL A 626 -11.74 27.09 -4.97
CA VAL A 626 -11.85 25.64 -5.18
C VAL A 626 -12.77 25.07 -4.10
N GLU A 627 -13.83 24.43 -4.55
CA GLU A 627 -14.78 23.71 -3.72
C GLU A 627 -14.45 22.23 -3.65
N LEU A 628 -14.67 21.63 -2.47
CA LEU A 628 -14.63 20.19 -2.28
C LEU A 628 -16.04 19.62 -2.54
N VAL A 629 -16.14 18.69 -3.47
CA VAL A 629 -17.38 17.98 -3.79
C VAL A 629 -17.32 16.59 -3.21
N GLU A 630 -18.17 16.30 -2.24
CA GLU A 630 -18.22 15.03 -1.53
C GLU A 630 -19.40 14.17 -2.01
N TYR A 631 -19.25 12.86 -1.85
CA TYR A 631 -20.22 11.86 -2.29
C TYR A 631 -20.54 10.90 -1.15
N GLU A 632 -21.73 10.31 -1.18
CA GLU A 632 -22.17 9.34 -0.19
C GLU A 632 -21.35 8.03 -0.24
N SER A 633 -21.28 7.35 0.89
CA SER A 633 -20.63 6.04 1.06
C SER A 633 -21.47 4.91 0.45
N SER A 634 -21.61 4.92 -0.88
CA SER A 634 -22.43 3.98 -1.64
C SER A 634 -21.85 3.71 -3.02
N ALA A 635 -22.33 2.64 -3.69
CA ALA A 635 -21.96 2.37 -5.09
C ALA A 635 -22.40 3.53 -6.00
N ALA A 636 -23.57 4.10 -5.75
CA ALA A 636 -24.08 5.25 -6.50
C ALA A 636 -23.19 6.48 -6.31
N GLY A 637 -22.74 6.77 -5.07
CA GLY A 637 -21.84 7.87 -4.79
C GLY A 637 -20.47 7.69 -5.47
N LEU A 638 -19.93 6.48 -5.45
CA LEU A 638 -18.69 6.18 -6.15
C LEU A 638 -18.83 6.39 -7.67
N ILE A 639 -19.90 5.90 -8.26
CA ILE A 639 -20.23 6.08 -9.69
C ILE A 639 -20.33 7.57 -10.03
N ARG A 640 -21.11 8.34 -9.26
CA ARG A 640 -21.24 9.79 -9.46
C ARG A 640 -19.91 10.50 -9.39
N SER A 641 -19.06 10.15 -8.44
CA SER A 641 -17.73 10.77 -8.31
C SER A 641 -16.92 10.62 -9.60
N PHE A 642 -16.96 9.46 -10.25
CA PHE A 642 -16.26 9.22 -11.52
C PHE A 642 -16.95 9.90 -12.71
N THR A 643 -18.27 9.91 -12.76
CA THR A 643 -19.02 10.55 -13.85
C THR A 643 -18.80 12.07 -13.87
N GLU A 644 -18.87 12.72 -12.71
CA GLU A 644 -18.68 14.16 -12.59
C GLU A 644 -17.22 14.59 -12.77
N ARG A 645 -16.27 13.75 -12.39
CA ARG A 645 -14.83 14.01 -12.47
C ARG A 645 -14.35 14.30 -13.90
N PHE A 646 -14.95 13.65 -14.89
CA PHE A 646 -14.56 13.75 -16.29
C PHE A 646 -15.62 14.43 -17.16
N GLN A 647 -16.59 15.14 -16.56
CA GLN A 647 -17.73 15.70 -17.28
C GLN A 647 -17.33 16.81 -18.27
N GLU A 648 -16.28 17.61 -17.96
CA GLU A 648 -15.92 18.81 -18.73
C GLU A 648 -15.48 18.49 -20.17
N ASP A 649 -14.81 17.37 -20.39
CA ASP A 649 -14.30 16.94 -21.70
C ASP A 649 -14.63 15.49 -22.04
N ALA A 650 -15.76 15.03 -21.50
CA ALA A 650 -16.15 13.63 -21.53
C ALA A 650 -16.19 13.02 -22.95
N ASP A 651 -16.70 13.74 -23.93
CA ASP A 651 -16.83 13.22 -25.31
C ASP A 651 -15.45 13.06 -25.98
N GLN A 652 -14.54 13.99 -25.75
CA GLN A 652 -13.16 13.87 -26.24
C GLN A 652 -12.41 12.75 -25.53
N LEU A 653 -12.54 12.67 -24.21
CA LEU A 653 -11.90 11.61 -23.41
C LEU A 653 -12.39 10.21 -23.84
N GLU A 654 -13.68 10.06 -24.07
CA GLU A 654 -14.23 8.80 -24.57
C GLU A 654 -13.66 8.42 -25.94
N ALA A 655 -13.57 9.40 -26.87
CA ALA A 655 -12.99 9.18 -28.18
C ALA A 655 -11.51 8.74 -28.08
N ASP A 656 -10.73 9.41 -27.22
CA ASP A 656 -9.31 9.10 -26.97
C ASP A 656 -9.13 7.68 -26.39
N LEU A 657 -9.93 7.30 -25.39
CA LEU A 657 -9.88 5.97 -24.77
C LEU A 657 -10.27 4.85 -25.77
N LEU A 658 -11.30 5.08 -26.58
CA LEU A 658 -11.73 4.12 -27.61
C LEU A 658 -10.67 3.97 -28.71
N GLU A 659 -10.03 5.06 -29.12
CA GLU A 659 -8.92 5.03 -30.11
C GLU A 659 -7.72 4.26 -29.57
N LEU A 660 -7.29 4.55 -28.33
CA LEU A 660 -6.19 3.85 -27.66
C LEU A 660 -6.48 2.34 -27.54
N SER A 661 -7.69 1.97 -27.10
CA SER A 661 -8.12 0.57 -27.01
C SER A 661 -8.14 -0.12 -28.38
N LYS A 662 -8.65 0.55 -29.43
CA LYS A 662 -8.68 0.04 -30.80
C LYS A 662 -7.28 -0.17 -31.35
N LYS A 663 -6.34 0.74 -31.08
CA LYS A 663 -4.93 0.62 -31.48
C LYS A 663 -4.25 -0.60 -30.88
N ASP A 664 -4.67 -1.00 -29.68
CA ASP A 664 -4.10 -2.14 -28.94
C ASP A 664 -4.75 -3.48 -29.33
N THR A 665 -5.97 -3.48 -29.85
CA THR A 665 -6.74 -4.69 -30.19
C THR A 665 -5.95 -5.73 -30.99
N PRO A 666 -5.16 -5.37 -32.04
CA PRO A 666 -4.37 -6.34 -32.79
C PRO A 666 -3.27 -7.04 -32.01
N CYS A 667 -2.93 -6.54 -30.81
CA CYS A 667 -1.89 -7.11 -29.95
C CYS A 667 -2.42 -8.23 -29.04
N TRP A 668 -3.75 -8.38 -28.96
CA TRP A 668 -4.44 -9.34 -28.08
C TRP A 668 -5.02 -10.55 -28.81
N CYS A 669 -5.04 -10.54 -30.14
CA CYS A 669 -5.63 -11.60 -31.00
C CYS A 669 -4.59 -12.65 -31.38
#